data_46ef3f792368928cb1fc922a2f2f676a
#
_entry.id   46ef3f792368928cb1fc922a2f2f676a
#
_cell.length_a   1.000
_cell.length_b   1.000
_cell.length_c   1.000
_cell.angle_alpha   90.00
_cell.angle_beta   90.00
_cell.angle_gamma   90.00
#
_symmetry.space_group_name_H-M   'P 1'
#
loop_
_entity.id
_entity.type
_entity.pdbx_description
1 polymer ?
#
loop_
_entity_poly.entity_id
_entity_poly.type
_entity_poly.pdbx_seq_one_letter_code
_entity_poly.pdbx_strand_id
1 'polypeptide(L)'
;MTANMRARRQALLIVSCLMPLYSADAQLASHAKRAVYLDRAGVVRWQDDQREVTLFGANYVVPTASDYRAADYVHADRKKMIDEDMAQFARMGWDGLRLTFWGDWEASDSAGNLIANDHLDLQDYLIARARERGIYMLFSPIQLYGSNWPDALGDTSAPGFGRRFGREKMGTDPAAIAAQVNYLRQILNHVNPYTGIALKDEPAILFIELVNEPWHHSENLEGSIAYINTLTEAVRSTGCKKLVFYNVSQDFRIGEAIRRSEAQGVTFGWYPTGLNSGRELQGNYLRGVDSFPDMLRPELARMPRIVYEFDSPDLRTGTMYPAMARSFRAVGTQFAAMFAYDMLATASRNLGWQTHYLNLVYTPRKAMSAIIAAAAMHRLPRMQSYGPYPQNTRFGDFHVSADENLGELVARDAFLYAGSTHAVPPDPAALSRIAGYGSSSTVTYDGEGIYFLDKVRAGLWRLEVYPDAEPVRDPFELPNPDKIVTRAISRSWPMTVVLPDLGPTFTVQSLTVDKRPNERATAGRFVVTPGVYVLSSAGPVNKSDLPIWLGELGFAEYHAPPRDSLPPSIQPMIAPSYLAGRDAELRARIVDATPPDSATLFIRPAMGGFYRAFKMHTAGGYEYAATVAATALQEGPHEFVIAVFRGRSTTTFPAGVNRKPWDWDYDGRASWPLEVVSPQTPLRLFSPGLDAERLAFTRIGDAGRRGLFRVQFSDVTGLPVFHFERPVDARGWSPDDYTASLVIKDRVVARRANIADANALQVRLRGLGPRQRLHITLMEDDGTSWSTAVIVDSGWSDQSVPLSAFALGRGVLLPEGFPGERNYWVGPAAGRGAGADRLRLDHVERLQLSLRREEGVSASPGSYGVEVESIVLRWNGAFTSGPGRPPM
;
A
#
# COMPACT_ATOMS: atom_id res chain seq x y z
N MET A 1 -78.72 -5.65 34.67
CA MET A 1 -77.40 -5.96 35.24
C MET A 1 -76.71 -7.05 34.40
N THR A 2 -76.21 -6.73 33.28
CA THR A 2 -75.23 -7.57 32.46
C THR A 2 -74.88 -6.82 31.21
N ALA A 3 -73.98 -5.88 31.30
CA ALA A 3 -73.31 -5.25 30.13
C ALA A 3 -72.18 -4.36 30.58
N ASN A 4 -71.13 -4.92 31.22
CA ASN A 4 -69.89 -4.15 31.52
C ASN A 4 -68.68 -5.02 31.83
N MET A 5 -68.55 -6.20 31.24
CA MET A 5 -67.35 -7.06 31.45
C MET A 5 -66.66 -7.53 30.13
N ARG A 6 -66.95 -6.92 28.98
CA ARG A 6 -66.23 -7.26 27.70
C ARG A 6 -65.29 -6.20 27.17
N ALA A 7 -65.22 -5.02 27.78
CA ALA A 7 -64.39 -3.91 27.29
C ALA A 7 -62.98 -3.83 27.91
N ARG A 8 -62.60 -4.72 28.86
CA ARG A 8 -61.28 -4.68 29.53
C ARG A 8 -60.25 -5.76 29.07
N ARG A 9 -60.60 -6.62 28.13
CA ARG A 9 -59.66 -7.66 27.63
C ARG A 9 -59.02 -7.41 26.24
N GLN A 10 -59.43 -6.34 25.54
CA GLN A 10 -58.81 -6.00 24.23
C GLN A 10 -57.77 -4.86 24.26
N ALA A 11 -57.58 -4.21 25.42
CA ALA A 11 -56.59 -3.14 25.55
C ALA A 11 -55.17 -3.61 26.03
N LEU A 12 -54.98 -4.91 26.29
CA LEU A 12 -53.70 -5.44 26.82
C LEU A 12 -52.91 -6.29 25.80
N LEU A 13 -53.34 -6.38 24.54
CA LEU A 13 -52.67 -7.18 23.51
C LEU A 13 -52.04 -6.34 22.38
N ILE A 14 -52.04 -5.01 22.45
CA ILE A 14 -51.45 -4.12 21.45
C ILE A 14 -50.14 -3.47 21.95
N VAL A 15 -49.78 -3.64 23.22
CA VAL A 15 -48.52 -3.03 23.79
C VAL A 15 -47.29 -3.95 23.69
N SER A 16 -47.45 -5.24 23.32
CA SER A 16 -46.33 -6.20 23.32
C SER A 16 -45.64 -6.40 21.96
N CYS A 17 -46.08 -5.76 20.87
CA CYS A 17 -45.47 -5.91 19.53
C CYS A 17 -44.72 -4.66 19.02
N LEU A 18 -44.55 -3.63 19.86
CA LEU A 18 -43.88 -2.38 19.47
C LEU A 18 -42.52 -2.15 20.19
N MET A 19 -41.99 -3.12 20.95
CA MET A 19 -40.74 -2.93 21.68
C MET A 19 -39.44 -3.43 21.03
N PRO A 20 -39.35 -4.13 19.88
CA PRO A 20 -38.05 -4.41 19.28
C PRO A 20 -37.59 -3.39 18.25
N LEU A 21 -38.43 -2.43 17.80
CA LEU A 21 -37.99 -1.44 16.77
C LEU A 21 -37.23 -0.23 17.35
N TYR A 22 -37.34 0.01 18.67
CA TYR A 22 -36.71 1.18 19.29
C TYR A 22 -35.22 0.98 19.70
N SER A 23 -34.73 -0.25 19.75
CA SER A 23 -33.35 -0.51 20.23
C SER A 23 -32.29 -0.41 19.12
N ALA A 24 -32.63 -0.72 17.86
CA ALA A 24 -31.69 -0.63 16.75
C ALA A 24 -31.51 0.83 16.28
N ASP A 25 -32.60 1.58 16.11
CA ASP A 25 -32.52 3.01 15.77
C ASP A 25 -31.90 3.86 16.89
N ALA A 26 -32.10 3.47 18.17
CA ALA A 26 -31.49 4.17 19.30
C ALA A 26 -29.98 3.92 19.40
N GLN A 27 -29.46 2.76 18.97
CA GLN A 27 -28.04 2.44 18.98
C GLN A 27 -27.30 3.14 17.81
N LEU A 28 -27.85 3.13 16.60
CA LEU A 28 -27.36 3.90 15.45
C LEU A 28 -27.41 5.42 15.72
N ALA A 29 -28.43 5.91 16.44
CA ALA A 29 -28.54 7.31 16.83
C ALA A 29 -27.56 7.74 17.93
N SER A 30 -26.96 6.80 18.71
CA SER A 30 -26.10 7.14 19.85
C SER A 30 -24.66 7.43 19.43
N HIS A 31 -24.11 6.77 18.41
CA HIS A 31 -22.73 6.95 17.99
C HIS A 31 -22.48 8.30 17.28
N ALA A 32 -23.45 8.81 16.53
CA ALA A 32 -23.32 10.04 15.76
C ALA A 32 -23.53 11.37 16.55
N LYS A 33 -23.55 11.33 17.89
CA LYS A 33 -23.82 12.52 18.72
C LYS A 33 -22.68 12.96 19.61
N ARG A 34 -21.52 12.31 19.52
CA ARG A 34 -20.39 12.64 20.37
C ARG A 34 -19.74 13.95 19.91
N ALA A 35 -19.62 14.90 20.81
CA ALA A 35 -18.90 16.14 20.59
C ALA A 35 -17.46 16.05 21.13
N VAL A 36 -16.59 16.88 20.59
CA VAL A 36 -15.17 16.93 20.97
C VAL A 36 -14.82 18.30 21.53
N TYR A 37 -13.76 18.36 22.32
CA TYR A 37 -13.15 19.59 22.78
C TYR A 37 -11.62 19.45 22.81
N LEU A 38 -10.93 20.60 22.80
CA LEU A 38 -9.48 20.67 22.94
C LEU A 38 -9.12 20.95 24.40
N ASP A 39 -8.35 20.04 25.02
CA ASP A 39 -7.89 20.23 26.40
C ASP A 39 -6.70 21.22 26.46
N ARG A 40 -6.29 21.60 27.69
CA ARG A 40 -5.19 22.56 27.92
C ARG A 40 -3.81 22.05 27.46
N ALA A 41 -3.68 20.71 27.27
CA ALA A 41 -2.46 20.09 26.77
C ALA A 41 -2.41 20.00 25.24
N GLY A 42 -3.44 20.47 24.53
CA GLY A 42 -3.54 20.38 23.07
C GLY A 42 -3.98 19.01 22.59
N VAL A 43 -4.74 18.27 23.41
CA VAL A 43 -5.29 16.95 23.07
C VAL A 43 -6.77 17.07 22.79
N VAL A 44 -7.23 16.55 21.69
CA VAL A 44 -8.66 16.44 21.37
C VAL A 44 -9.26 15.30 22.19
N ARG A 45 -10.34 15.60 22.91
CA ARG A 45 -11.05 14.63 23.74
C ARG A 45 -12.54 14.61 23.45
N TRP A 46 -13.15 13.45 23.67
CA TRP A 46 -14.60 13.31 23.70
C TRP A 46 -15.17 14.07 24.90
N GLN A 47 -16.29 14.76 24.72
CA GLN A 47 -16.94 15.51 25.82
C GLN A 47 -17.61 14.62 26.85
N ASP A 48 -18.12 13.48 26.43
CA ASP A 48 -18.91 12.55 27.24
C ASP A 48 -18.06 11.73 28.25
N ASP A 49 -16.92 11.21 27.82
CA ASP A 49 -16.08 10.28 28.62
C ASP A 49 -14.65 10.79 28.86
N GLN A 50 -14.30 11.98 28.35
CA GLN A 50 -12.99 12.64 28.49
C GLN A 50 -11.82 11.85 27.88
N ARG A 51 -12.08 10.72 27.22
CA ARG A 51 -11.03 9.95 26.54
C ARG A 51 -10.47 10.70 25.36
N GLU A 52 -9.22 10.41 25.03
CA GLU A 52 -8.56 10.90 23.83
C GLU A 52 -9.35 10.45 22.59
N VAL A 53 -9.52 11.37 21.62
CA VAL A 53 -10.03 11.04 20.30
C VAL A 53 -8.91 10.38 19.51
N THR A 54 -9.15 9.18 19.01
CA THR A 54 -8.27 8.48 18.07
C THR A 54 -9.11 7.97 16.91
N LEU A 55 -8.72 8.33 15.68
CA LEU A 55 -9.43 7.94 14.46
C LEU A 55 -8.46 7.42 13.40
N PHE A 56 -8.93 6.51 12.57
CA PHE A 56 -8.18 6.00 11.44
C PHE A 56 -9.10 5.69 10.25
N GLY A 57 -8.63 5.96 9.04
CA GLY A 57 -9.35 5.62 7.82
C GLY A 57 -8.66 6.14 6.57
N ALA A 58 -9.42 6.69 5.64
CA ALA A 58 -8.89 7.11 4.35
C ALA A 58 -9.50 8.43 3.85
N ASN A 59 -8.89 8.96 2.80
CA ASN A 59 -9.51 9.91 1.88
C ASN A 59 -10.43 9.16 0.94
N TYR A 60 -11.60 9.74 0.64
CA TYR A 60 -12.58 9.19 -0.29
C TYR A 60 -13.18 10.31 -1.13
N VAL A 61 -13.13 10.19 -2.48
CA VAL A 61 -13.25 11.32 -3.39
C VAL A 61 -14.36 11.14 -4.44
N VAL A 62 -15.15 10.09 -4.37
CA VAL A 62 -16.22 9.76 -5.37
C VAL A 62 -17.13 10.94 -5.75
N PRO A 63 -17.47 11.87 -4.83
CA PRO A 63 -18.26 13.04 -5.21
C PRO A 63 -17.61 13.95 -6.24
N THR A 64 -16.27 13.95 -6.37
CA THR A 64 -15.52 14.91 -7.21
C THR A 64 -14.28 14.29 -7.84
N ALA A 65 -13.56 15.04 -8.65
CA ALA A 65 -12.23 14.74 -9.19
C ALA A 65 -12.14 13.43 -10.00
N SER A 66 -11.01 12.71 -9.86
CA SER A 66 -10.72 11.49 -10.63
C SER A 66 -11.76 10.40 -10.41
N ASP A 67 -12.19 10.22 -9.18
CA ASP A 67 -13.07 9.10 -8.80
C ASP A 67 -14.49 9.31 -9.36
N TYR A 68 -14.97 10.56 -9.41
CA TYR A 68 -16.21 10.90 -10.07
C TYR A 68 -16.21 10.51 -11.54
N ARG A 69 -15.12 10.83 -12.27
CA ARG A 69 -14.95 10.47 -13.68
C ARG A 69 -14.63 9.01 -13.91
N ALA A 70 -13.91 8.37 -12.99
CA ALA A 70 -13.64 6.94 -13.04
C ALA A 70 -14.95 6.13 -12.97
N ALA A 71 -15.92 6.58 -12.16
CA ALA A 71 -17.26 5.97 -12.11
C ALA A 71 -17.98 6.06 -13.47
N ASP A 72 -17.92 7.21 -14.16
CA ASP A 72 -18.49 7.35 -15.52
C ASP A 72 -17.79 6.45 -16.52
N TYR A 73 -16.45 6.37 -16.46
CA TYR A 73 -15.66 5.56 -17.37
C TYR A 73 -16.03 4.08 -17.33
N VAL A 74 -16.39 3.56 -16.16
CA VAL A 74 -16.85 2.17 -15.99
C VAL A 74 -18.38 2.04 -15.96
N HIS A 75 -19.11 3.12 -16.17
CA HIS A 75 -20.58 3.18 -16.13
C HIS A 75 -21.17 2.69 -14.79
N ALA A 76 -20.53 3.02 -13.67
CA ALA A 76 -20.98 2.65 -12.33
C ALA A 76 -21.90 3.71 -11.72
N ASP A 77 -22.86 3.27 -10.90
CA ASP A 77 -23.70 4.14 -10.08
C ASP A 77 -22.93 4.61 -8.85
N ARG A 78 -22.65 5.92 -8.75
CA ARG A 78 -21.85 6.52 -7.68
C ARG A 78 -22.46 6.36 -6.28
N LYS A 79 -23.79 6.42 -6.15
CA LYS A 79 -24.45 6.22 -4.85
C LYS A 79 -24.30 4.78 -4.40
N LYS A 80 -24.45 3.82 -5.31
CA LYS A 80 -24.19 2.42 -5.02
C LYS A 80 -22.72 2.18 -4.65
N MET A 81 -21.76 2.81 -5.34
CA MET A 81 -20.35 2.74 -4.97
C MET A 81 -20.12 3.24 -3.55
N ILE A 82 -20.71 4.39 -3.18
CA ILE A 82 -20.62 4.95 -1.82
C ILE A 82 -21.17 3.96 -0.78
N ASP A 83 -22.31 3.33 -1.04
CA ASP A 83 -22.92 2.36 -0.13
C ASP A 83 -22.01 1.14 0.11
N GLU A 84 -21.47 0.57 -0.97
CA GLU A 84 -20.56 -0.58 -0.94
C GLU A 84 -19.25 -0.26 -0.23
N ASP A 85 -18.64 0.89 -0.53
CA ASP A 85 -17.36 1.29 0.03
C ASP A 85 -17.47 1.70 1.51
N MET A 86 -18.55 2.39 1.91
CA MET A 86 -18.78 2.70 3.33
C MET A 86 -19.06 1.44 4.16
N ALA A 87 -19.68 0.42 3.58
CA ALA A 87 -19.78 -0.89 4.23
C ALA A 87 -18.40 -1.55 4.38
N GLN A 88 -17.51 -1.43 3.37
CA GLN A 88 -16.13 -1.93 3.48
C GLN A 88 -15.32 -1.16 4.52
N PHE A 89 -15.50 0.17 4.68
CA PHE A 89 -14.86 0.96 5.75
C PHE A 89 -15.27 0.45 7.13
N ALA A 90 -16.56 0.26 7.35
CA ALA A 90 -17.06 -0.33 8.59
C ALA A 90 -16.52 -1.75 8.82
N ARG A 91 -16.41 -2.58 7.76
CA ARG A 91 -15.82 -3.92 7.83
C ARG A 91 -14.36 -3.89 8.26
N MET A 92 -13.58 -2.96 7.74
CA MET A 92 -12.19 -2.77 8.13
C MET A 92 -12.02 -2.20 9.54
N GLY A 93 -13.11 -1.73 10.18
CA GLY A 93 -13.08 -1.09 11.49
C GLY A 93 -12.52 0.33 11.43
N TRP A 94 -12.68 1.01 10.29
CA TRP A 94 -12.32 2.40 10.11
C TRP A 94 -13.44 3.31 10.59
N ASP A 95 -13.08 4.28 11.40
CA ASP A 95 -13.99 5.23 12.04
C ASP A 95 -13.68 6.69 11.68
N GLY A 96 -12.71 6.90 10.78
CA GLY A 96 -12.30 8.20 10.30
C GLY A 96 -12.39 8.31 8.77
N LEU A 97 -12.84 9.45 8.27
CA LEU A 97 -12.87 9.80 6.86
C LEU A 97 -12.36 11.21 6.67
N ARG A 98 -11.36 11.43 5.82
CA ARG A 98 -11.14 12.77 5.29
C ARG A 98 -12.07 12.98 4.11
N LEU A 99 -13.02 13.86 4.33
CA LEU A 99 -14.04 14.24 3.37
C LEU A 99 -13.45 15.30 2.44
N THR A 100 -12.80 14.85 1.37
CA THR A 100 -12.08 15.66 0.42
C THR A 100 -13.00 16.07 -0.72
N PHE A 101 -13.30 17.37 -0.83
CA PHE A 101 -14.29 17.89 -1.77
C PHE A 101 -13.71 19.00 -2.65
N TRP A 102 -13.72 18.81 -3.96
CA TRP A 102 -13.24 19.79 -4.95
C TRP A 102 -14.26 20.90 -5.21
N GLY A 103 -14.84 21.45 -4.15
CA GLY A 103 -15.88 22.46 -4.26
C GLY A 103 -15.43 23.76 -4.94
N ASP A 104 -14.16 24.12 -4.78
CA ASP A 104 -13.53 25.26 -5.45
C ASP A 104 -13.37 25.09 -6.97
N TRP A 105 -13.46 23.84 -7.48
CA TRP A 105 -13.36 23.51 -8.90
C TRP A 105 -14.67 23.07 -9.51
N GLU A 106 -15.48 22.28 -8.79
CA GLU A 106 -16.57 21.49 -9.36
C GLU A 106 -17.97 21.79 -8.74
N ALA A 107 -18.02 22.58 -7.64
CA ALA A 107 -19.30 22.96 -7.01
C ALA A 107 -19.38 24.45 -6.64
N SER A 108 -18.69 25.32 -7.37
CA SER A 108 -18.76 26.78 -7.16
C SER A 108 -18.63 27.55 -8.47
N ASP A 109 -19.06 28.82 -8.43
CA ASP A 109 -18.75 29.75 -9.49
C ASP A 109 -17.41 30.48 -9.26
N SER A 110 -17.02 31.34 -10.17
CA SER A 110 -15.77 32.10 -10.11
C SER A 110 -15.70 33.15 -9.00
N ALA A 111 -16.82 33.45 -8.31
CA ALA A 111 -16.92 34.34 -7.16
C ALA A 111 -17.07 33.60 -5.83
N GLY A 112 -17.05 32.26 -5.86
CA GLY A 112 -17.19 31.39 -4.69
C GLY A 112 -18.65 31.21 -4.26
N ASN A 113 -19.65 31.44 -5.15
CA ASN A 113 -21.01 31.04 -4.83
C ASN A 113 -21.16 29.53 -5.01
N LEU A 114 -21.76 28.86 -4.04
CA LEU A 114 -22.03 27.43 -4.07
C LEU A 114 -23.04 27.10 -5.17
N ILE A 115 -22.78 26.06 -5.95
CA ILE A 115 -23.66 25.57 -7.01
C ILE A 115 -24.27 24.23 -6.57
N ALA A 116 -25.61 24.15 -6.62
CA ALA A 116 -26.34 22.91 -6.45
C ALA A 116 -26.23 22.07 -7.74
N ASN A 117 -25.42 21.00 -7.69
CA ASN A 117 -25.20 20.07 -8.80
C ASN A 117 -24.99 18.65 -8.26
N ASP A 118 -24.71 17.70 -9.16
CA ASP A 118 -24.50 16.28 -8.81
C ASP A 118 -23.33 16.09 -7.84
N HIS A 119 -22.30 16.90 -7.91
CA HIS A 119 -21.16 16.83 -6.99
C HIS A 119 -21.57 17.12 -5.54
N LEU A 120 -22.37 18.17 -5.34
CA LEU A 120 -22.89 18.54 -4.02
C LEU A 120 -23.87 17.49 -3.51
N ASP A 121 -24.78 16.96 -4.36
CA ASP A 121 -25.71 15.89 -3.98
C ASP A 121 -24.97 14.61 -3.55
N LEU A 122 -23.94 14.21 -4.27
CA LEU A 122 -23.10 13.05 -3.90
C LEU A 122 -22.33 13.27 -2.62
N GLN A 123 -21.84 14.51 -2.40
CA GLN A 123 -21.17 14.89 -1.16
C GLN A 123 -22.12 14.77 0.05
N ASP A 124 -23.35 15.27 -0.09
CA ASP A 124 -24.39 15.15 0.92
C ASP A 124 -24.76 13.68 1.19
N TYR A 125 -24.86 12.88 0.12
CA TYR A 125 -25.14 11.45 0.22
C TYR A 125 -24.02 10.71 0.98
N LEU A 126 -22.76 10.98 0.64
CA LEU A 126 -21.59 10.40 1.31
C LEU A 126 -21.58 10.72 2.81
N ILE A 127 -21.84 11.98 3.19
CA ILE A 127 -21.92 12.39 4.59
C ILE A 127 -23.00 11.57 5.34
N ALA A 128 -24.18 11.40 4.73
CA ALA A 128 -25.27 10.64 5.35
C ALA A 128 -24.88 9.16 5.53
N ARG A 129 -24.29 8.53 4.52
CA ARG A 129 -23.88 7.10 4.58
C ARG A 129 -22.74 6.86 5.55
N ALA A 130 -21.71 7.73 5.57
CA ALA A 130 -20.62 7.65 6.52
C ALA A 130 -21.11 7.80 7.97
N ARG A 131 -22.02 8.77 8.21
CA ARG A 131 -22.65 8.97 9.51
C ARG A 131 -23.41 7.74 10.00
N GLU A 132 -24.15 7.07 9.12
CA GLU A 132 -24.90 5.84 9.46
C GLU A 132 -24.00 4.69 9.88
N ARG A 133 -22.73 4.71 9.45
CA ARG A 133 -21.70 3.73 9.80
C ARG A 133 -20.83 4.17 10.99
N GLY A 134 -21.19 5.23 11.70
CA GLY A 134 -20.39 5.73 12.84
C GLY A 134 -19.06 6.32 12.46
N ILE A 135 -18.85 6.70 11.18
CA ILE A 135 -17.62 7.26 10.68
C ILE A 135 -17.59 8.77 10.91
N TYR A 136 -16.54 9.26 11.59
CA TYR A 136 -16.32 10.69 11.84
C TYR A 136 -15.45 11.31 10.75
N MET A 137 -15.58 12.64 10.55
CA MET A 137 -15.00 13.29 9.37
C MET A 137 -14.13 14.50 9.71
N LEU A 138 -13.02 14.63 8.97
CA LEU A 138 -12.29 15.86 8.73
C LEU A 138 -12.77 16.42 7.37
N PHE A 139 -13.49 17.54 7.37
CA PHE A 139 -13.99 18.15 6.14
C PHE A 139 -13.00 19.13 5.54
N SER A 140 -12.57 18.87 4.31
CA SER A 140 -11.63 19.67 3.50
C SER A 140 -12.32 20.16 2.22
N PRO A 141 -12.95 21.37 2.23
CA PRO A 141 -13.83 21.82 1.16
C PRO A 141 -13.13 22.56 0.00
N ILE A 142 -11.83 22.85 0.10
CA ILE A 142 -11.03 23.61 -0.90
C ILE A 142 -9.77 22.82 -1.20
N GLN A 143 -9.57 22.41 -2.46
CA GLN A 143 -8.50 21.50 -2.87
C GLN A 143 -7.36 22.15 -3.66
N LEU A 144 -7.62 23.26 -4.35
CA LEU A 144 -6.66 24.04 -5.14
C LEU A 144 -6.10 23.36 -6.40
N TYR A 145 -6.47 22.14 -6.70
CA TYR A 145 -6.03 21.39 -7.86
C TYR A 145 -7.20 21.03 -8.78
N GLY A 146 -6.96 21.00 -10.10
CA GLY A 146 -7.86 20.36 -11.05
C GLY A 146 -7.49 18.88 -11.23
N SER A 147 -8.43 18.09 -11.72
CA SER A 147 -8.21 16.71 -12.11
C SER A 147 -8.79 16.45 -13.50
N ASN A 148 -8.09 15.68 -14.33
CA ASN A 148 -8.49 15.32 -15.68
C ASN A 148 -8.25 13.83 -15.98
N TRP A 149 -8.10 13.00 -14.97
CA TRP A 149 -8.02 11.55 -15.08
C TRP A 149 -9.42 10.94 -14.90
N PRO A 150 -9.79 9.83 -15.58
CA PRO A 150 -8.97 9.00 -16.49
C PRO A 150 -9.04 9.40 -17.97
N ASP A 151 -9.91 10.28 -18.39
CA ASP A 151 -10.25 10.56 -19.78
C ASP A 151 -9.57 11.80 -20.39
N ALA A 152 -8.72 12.46 -19.63
CA ALA A 152 -8.07 13.73 -19.94
C ALA A 152 -9.02 14.94 -20.15
N LEU A 153 -10.32 14.74 -19.90
CA LEU A 153 -11.36 15.77 -19.99
C LEU A 153 -11.64 16.31 -18.58
N GLY A 154 -11.09 17.39 -18.15
CA GLY A 154 -11.47 17.99 -16.88
C GLY A 154 -12.97 18.21 -16.75
N ASP A 155 -13.54 18.10 -15.55
CA ASP A 155 -14.92 18.48 -15.29
C ASP A 155 -15.14 19.96 -15.56
N THR A 156 -16.16 20.30 -16.34
CA THR A 156 -16.54 21.67 -16.71
C THR A 156 -17.94 22.05 -16.22
N SER A 157 -18.55 21.25 -15.35
CA SER A 157 -19.90 21.48 -14.81
C SER A 157 -20.01 22.77 -14.00
N ALA A 158 -18.89 23.28 -13.47
CA ALA A 158 -18.84 24.55 -12.74
C ALA A 158 -17.65 25.40 -13.19
N PRO A 159 -17.79 26.74 -13.23
CA PRO A 159 -16.67 27.64 -13.56
C PRO A 159 -15.55 27.65 -12.52
N GLY A 160 -15.86 27.39 -11.24
CA GLY A 160 -14.92 27.26 -10.14
C GLY A 160 -13.97 28.41 -9.86
N PHE A 161 -13.89 28.90 -8.63
CA PHE A 161 -12.91 29.96 -8.31
C PHE A 161 -11.46 29.41 -8.30
N GLY A 162 -11.27 28.10 -8.06
CA GLY A 162 -9.98 27.44 -8.20
C GLY A 162 -9.41 27.53 -9.60
N ARG A 163 -10.25 27.37 -10.64
CA ARG A 163 -9.86 27.56 -12.06
C ARG A 163 -9.50 29.01 -12.36
N ARG A 164 -10.28 29.95 -11.80
CA ARG A 164 -10.08 31.39 -12.08
C ARG A 164 -8.74 31.90 -11.52
N PHE A 165 -8.41 31.56 -10.30
CA PHE A 165 -7.28 32.17 -9.61
C PHE A 165 -6.00 31.33 -9.65
N GLY A 166 -6.12 30.01 -9.63
CA GLY A 166 -4.99 29.10 -9.49
C GLY A 166 -4.38 29.08 -8.09
N ARG A 167 -3.66 28.01 -7.75
CA ARG A 167 -3.13 27.75 -6.40
C ARG A 167 -2.26 28.88 -5.83
N GLU A 168 -1.37 29.46 -6.64
CA GLU A 168 -0.40 30.48 -6.20
C GLU A 168 -1.05 31.78 -5.70
N LYS A 169 -2.20 32.14 -6.27
CA LYS A 169 -2.89 33.40 -5.93
C LYS A 169 -3.84 33.26 -4.75
N MET A 170 -4.19 32.07 -4.35
CA MET A 170 -5.23 31.83 -3.34
C MET A 170 -4.91 32.50 -1.99
N GLY A 171 -3.64 32.54 -1.59
CA GLY A 171 -3.22 33.14 -0.32
C GLY A 171 -2.93 34.65 -0.38
N THR A 172 -2.89 35.27 -1.57
CA THR A 172 -2.39 36.65 -1.75
C THR A 172 -3.32 37.57 -2.51
N ASP A 173 -4.13 37.08 -3.44
CA ASP A 173 -5.07 37.91 -4.22
C ASP A 173 -6.34 38.16 -3.38
N PRO A 174 -6.69 39.46 -3.12
CA PRO A 174 -7.87 39.79 -2.32
C PRO A 174 -9.17 39.23 -2.89
N ALA A 175 -9.31 39.16 -4.23
CA ALA A 175 -10.51 38.58 -4.86
C ALA A 175 -10.58 37.09 -4.69
N ALA A 176 -9.43 36.38 -4.72
CA ALA A 176 -9.36 34.94 -4.44
C ALA A 176 -9.70 34.64 -2.99
N ILE A 177 -9.19 35.46 -2.04
CA ILE A 177 -9.52 35.29 -0.60
C ILE A 177 -11.02 35.56 -0.38
N ALA A 178 -11.59 36.61 -1.01
CA ALA A 178 -13.02 36.91 -0.91
C ALA A 178 -13.89 35.77 -1.45
N ALA A 179 -13.50 35.09 -2.54
CA ALA A 179 -14.21 33.96 -3.09
C ALA A 179 -14.16 32.74 -2.13
N GLN A 180 -13.03 32.47 -1.50
CA GLN A 180 -12.89 31.42 -0.48
C GLN A 180 -13.78 31.71 0.74
N VAL A 181 -13.78 32.94 1.25
CA VAL A 181 -14.63 33.38 2.36
C VAL A 181 -16.12 33.19 2.03
N ASN A 182 -16.54 33.61 0.83
CA ASN A 182 -17.91 33.47 0.36
C ASN A 182 -18.31 31.98 0.28
N TYR A 183 -17.45 31.15 -0.31
CA TYR A 183 -17.69 29.71 -0.46
C TYR A 183 -17.77 29.00 0.90
N LEU A 184 -16.82 29.24 1.81
CA LEU A 184 -16.82 28.63 3.15
C LEU A 184 -18.11 28.94 3.93
N ARG A 185 -18.61 30.19 3.85
CA ARG A 185 -19.86 30.59 4.49
C ARG A 185 -21.06 29.85 3.91
N GLN A 186 -21.11 29.68 2.60
CA GLN A 186 -22.25 29.02 1.95
C GLN A 186 -22.24 27.52 2.19
N ILE A 187 -21.10 26.84 1.99
CA ILE A 187 -21.02 25.38 2.17
C ILE A 187 -21.29 24.95 3.62
N LEU A 188 -20.83 25.71 4.62
CA LEU A 188 -21.08 25.39 6.03
C LEU A 188 -22.54 25.65 6.45
N ASN A 189 -23.22 26.60 5.83
CA ASN A 189 -24.66 26.84 6.05
C ASN A 189 -25.54 25.97 5.16
N HIS A 190 -24.99 25.24 4.19
CA HIS A 190 -25.73 24.32 3.36
C HIS A 190 -26.37 23.24 4.23
N VAL A 191 -27.67 23.01 4.05
CA VAL A 191 -28.42 21.95 4.74
C VAL A 191 -28.42 20.70 3.87
N ASN A 192 -27.78 19.66 4.36
CA ASN A 192 -27.73 18.37 3.69
C ASN A 192 -29.15 17.79 3.59
N PRO A 193 -29.69 17.53 2.38
CA PRO A 193 -31.05 17.06 2.20
C PRO A 193 -31.31 15.65 2.75
N TYR A 194 -30.26 14.82 2.91
CA TYR A 194 -30.37 13.46 3.45
C TYR A 194 -30.39 13.41 4.98
N THR A 195 -29.73 14.36 5.65
CA THR A 195 -29.66 14.41 7.12
C THR A 195 -30.56 15.49 7.73
N GLY A 196 -30.98 16.48 6.94
CA GLY A 196 -31.71 17.65 7.39
C GLY A 196 -30.89 18.60 8.27
N ILE A 197 -29.56 18.47 8.29
CA ILE A 197 -28.66 19.21 9.18
C ILE A 197 -27.71 20.07 8.34
N ALA A 198 -27.45 21.31 8.78
CA ALA A 198 -26.43 22.14 8.14
C ALA A 198 -25.02 21.57 8.39
N LEU A 199 -24.11 21.67 7.42
CA LEU A 199 -22.78 21.03 7.55
C LEU A 199 -21.99 21.57 8.75
N LYS A 200 -22.19 22.84 9.13
CA LYS A 200 -21.61 23.40 10.36
C LYS A 200 -22.05 22.71 11.64
N ASP A 201 -23.24 22.11 11.63
CA ASP A 201 -23.87 21.49 12.79
C ASP A 201 -23.86 19.95 12.70
N GLU A 202 -23.43 19.35 11.54
CA GLU A 202 -23.38 17.89 11.33
C GLU A 202 -22.48 17.21 12.37
N PRO A 203 -23.02 16.38 13.28
CA PRO A 203 -22.24 15.84 14.40
C PRO A 203 -21.13 14.87 13.96
N ALA A 204 -21.24 14.24 12.79
CA ALA A 204 -20.19 13.36 12.26
C ALA A 204 -18.99 14.12 11.72
N ILE A 205 -19.13 15.41 11.36
CA ILE A 205 -18.00 16.28 11.01
C ILE A 205 -17.41 16.84 12.31
N LEU A 206 -16.22 16.40 12.70
CA LEU A 206 -15.55 16.87 13.93
C LEU A 206 -14.61 18.03 13.67
N PHE A 207 -13.99 18.06 12.50
CA PHE A 207 -12.90 18.96 12.14
C PHE A 207 -13.15 19.62 10.79
N ILE A 208 -12.72 20.89 10.67
CA ILE A 208 -12.67 21.61 9.39
C ILE A 208 -11.20 21.86 9.05
N GLU A 209 -10.73 21.37 7.92
CA GLU A 209 -9.46 21.73 7.31
C GLU A 209 -9.74 22.86 6.30
N LEU A 210 -9.15 24.03 6.51
CA LEU A 210 -9.50 25.23 5.74
C LEU A 210 -9.22 25.07 4.25
N VAL A 211 -8.04 24.56 3.91
CA VAL A 211 -7.54 24.44 2.54
C VAL A 211 -6.59 23.25 2.47
N ASN A 212 -6.67 22.46 1.40
CA ASN A 212 -5.71 21.40 1.09
C ASN A 212 -4.45 21.96 0.47
N GLU A 213 -3.28 21.57 0.99
CA GLU A 213 -1.95 21.86 0.44
C GLU A 213 -1.77 23.29 -0.15
N PRO A 214 -2.02 24.35 0.62
CA PRO A 214 -1.92 25.71 0.12
C PRO A 214 -0.49 26.03 -0.36
N TRP A 215 -0.40 26.94 -1.33
CA TRP A 215 0.89 27.53 -1.67
C TRP A 215 1.24 28.54 -0.56
N HIS A 216 2.16 28.13 0.33
CA HIS A 216 2.55 28.95 1.46
C HIS A 216 3.45 30.13 1.03
N HIS A 217 3.26 31.27 1.72
CA HIS A 217 4.13 32.46 1.66
C HIS A 217 4.79 32.59 3.02
N SER A 218 5.54 31.58 3.45
CA SER A 218 6.14 31.49 4.80
C SER A 218 7.15 32.59 5.09
N GLU A 219 7.70 33.26 4.06
CA GLU A 219 8.54 34.43 4.17
C GLU A 219 7.75 35.66 4.61
N ASN A 220 6.43 35.71 4.42
CA ASN A 220 5.53 36.76 4.88
C ASN A 220 4.68 36.28 6.04
N LEU A 221 5.27 36.27 7.25
CA LEU A 221 4.65 35.76 8.46
C LEU A 221 3.29 36.42 8.77
N GLU A 222 3.25 37.75 8.76
CA GLU A 222 2.02 38.52 9.11
C GLU A 222 0.93 38.33 8.05
N GLY A 223 1.30 38.28 6.77
CA GLY A 223 0.36 37.98 5.69
C GLY A 223 -0.22 36.57 5.81
N SER A 224 0.59 35.56 6.16
CA SER A 224 0.15 34.18 6.40
C SER A 224 -0.80 34.08 7.59
N ILE A 225 -0.51 34.81 8.70
CA ILE A 225 -1.42 34.85 9.86
C ILE A 225 -2.75 35.48 9.47
N ALA A 226 -2.71 36.61 8.76
CA ALA A 226 -3.92 37.31 8.31
C ALA A 226 -4.79 36.42 7.40
N TYR A 227 -4.18 35.67 6.47
CA TYR A 227 -4.88 34.75 5.59
C TYR A 227 -5.58 33.64 6.39
N ILE A 228 -4.84 32.95 7.28
CA ILE A 228 -5.39 31.86 8.11
C ILE A 228 -6.55 32.40 8.97
N ASN A 229 -6.38 33.56 9.60
CA ASN A 229 -7.41 34.17 10.44
C ASN A 229 -8.65 34.56 9.63
N THR A 230 -8.48 35.10 8.41
CA THR A 230 -9.60 35.47 7.53
C THR A 230 -10.46 34.25 7.18
N LEU A 231 -9.85 33.11 6.85
CA LEU A 231 -10.61 31.90 6.55
C LEU A 231 -11.21 31.28 7.84
N THR A 232 -10.50 31.35 8.97
CA THR A 232 -11.04 30.87 10.27
C THR A 232 -12.26 31.70 10.68
N GLU A 233 -12.21 33.03 10.53
CA GLU A 233 -13.34 33.92 10.81
C GLU A 233 -14.52 33.65 9.86
N ALA A 234 -14.26 33.35 8.58
CA ALA A 234 -15.32 32.92 7.66
C ALA A 234 -16.08 31.70 8.20
N VAL A 235 -15.35 30.69 8.73
CA VAL A 235 -15.96 29.52 9.40
C VAL A 235 -16.73 29.94 10.65
N ARG A 236 -16.14 30.77 11.54
CA ARG A 236 -16.75 31.19 12.82
C ARG A 236 -17.97 32.06 12.62
N SER A 237 -18.00 32.92 11.60
CA SER A 237 -19.13 33.81 11.27
C SER A 237 -20.42 33.05 10.91
N THR A 238 -20.31 31.76 10.55
CA THR A 238 -21.50 30.90 10.35
C THR A 238 -22.12 30.37 11.65
N GLY A 239 -21.44 30.55 12.79
CA GLY A 239 -21.77 29.95 14.07
C GLY A 239 -21.15 28.55 14.26
N CYS A 240 -20.33 28.07 13.34
CA CYS A 240 -19.63 26.79 13.41
C CYS A 240 -18.71 26.73 14.64
N LYS A 241 -18.86 25.69 15.47
CA LYS A 241 -18.06 25.46 16.69
C LYS A 241 -17.03 24.33 16.55
N LYS A 242 -16.91 23.72 15.37
CA LYS A 242 -15.97 22.63 15.11
C LYS A 242 -14.53 23.12 15.21
N LEU A 243 -13.59 22.22 15.55
CA LEU A 243 -12.18 22.54 15.58
C LEU A 243 -11.66 22.82 14.16
N VAL A 244 -10.91 23.92 14.02
CA VAL A 244 -10.35 24.38 12.73
C VAL A 244 -8.88 24.01 12.66
N PHE A 245 -8.50 23.34 11.58
CA PHE A 245 -7.16 22.88 11.29
C PHE A 245 -6.60 23.58 10.04
N TYR A 246 -5.30 23.79 10.04
CA TYR A 246 -4.61 24.32 8.87
C TYR A 246 -3.55 23.33 8.37
N ASN A 247 -3.44 23.20 7.06
CA ASN A 247 -2.58 22.25 6.39
C ASN A 247 -1.16 22.76 6.24
N VAL A 248 -0.18 22.03 6.80
CA VAL A 248 1.26 22.35 6.72
C VAL A 248 1.84 21.99 5.35
N SER A 249 1.30 20.95 4.70
CA SER A 249 1.79 20.45 3.41
C SER A 249 3.31 20.19 3.41
N GLN A 250 4.05 20.90 2.58
CA GLN A 250 5.48 20.71 2.33
C GLN A 250 6.39 21.74 2.99
N ASP A 251 5.84 22.85 3.48
CA ASP A 251 6.63 23.95 4.05
C ASP A 251 6.39 24.09 5.55
N PHE A 252 7.20 23.39 6.33
CA PHE A 252 7.12 23.41 7.80
C PHE A 252 7.42 24.80 8.43
N ARG A 253 7.98 25.77 7.67
CA ARG A 253 8.21 27.13 8.14
C ARG A 253 6.92 27.87 8.44
N ILE A 254 5.79 27.41 7.89
CA ILE A 254 4.45 27.97 8.18
C ILE A 254 4.02 27.74 9.64
N GLY A 255 4.66 26.83 10.37
CA GLY A 255 4.29 26.43 11.74
C GLY A 255 4.15 27.60 12.70
N GLU A 256 5.03 28.61 12.63
CA GLU A 256 4.94 29.82 13.47
C GLU A 256 3.72 30.69 13.13
N ALA A 257 3.35 30.79 11.86
CA ALA A 257 2.14 31.49 11.46
C ALA A 257 0.89 30.81 12.00
N ILE A 258 0.84 29.46 11.89
CA ILE A 258 -0.28 28.67 12.41
C ILE A 258 -0.39 28.85 13.94
N ARG A 259 0.72 28.75 14.67
CA ARG A 259 0.75 28.94 16.13
C ARG A 259 0.20 30.28 16.58
N ARG A 260 0.45 31.34 15.81
CA ARG A 260 0.00 32.73 16.10
C ARG A 260 -1.38 33.04 15.54
N SER A 261 -1.93 32.19 14.71
CA SER A 261 -3.27 32.34 14.13
C SER A 261 -4.35 31.83 15.09
N GLU A 262 -5.62 31.90 14.64
CA GLU A 262 -6.78 31.37 15.34
C GLU A 262 -7.08 29.90 14.98
N ALA A 263 -6.28 29.28 14.10
CA ALA A 263 -6.37 27.85 13.85
C ALA A 263 -6.01 27.06 15.11
N GLN A 264 -6.76 25.99 15.37
CA GLN A 264 -6.67 25.24 16.62
C GLN A 264 -5.79 24.00 16.50
N GLY A 265 -5.52 23.51 15.27
CA GLY A 265 -4.71 22.32 15.01
C GLY A 265 -4.03 22.36 13.66
N VAL A 266 -3.22 21.33 13.42
CA VAL A 266 -2.39 21.19 12.20
C VAL A 266 -2.62 19.87 11.53
N THR A 267 -2.52 19.86 10.18
CA THR A 267 -2.58 18.65 9.39
C THR A 267 -1.30 18.48 8.58
N PHE A 268 -0.85 17.21 8.43
CA PHE A 268 0.39 16.83 7.76
C PHE A 268 0.14 15.72 6.73
N GLY A 269 0.90 15.73 5.62
CA GLY A 269 1.00 14.61 4.70
C GLY A 269 2.29 13.83 4.91
N TRP A 270 2.29 12.51 4.67
CA TRP A 270 3.51 11.71 4.74
C TRP A 270 3.53 10.52 3.79
N TYR A 271 4.47 10.53 2.86
CA TYR A 271 4.73 9.47 1.90
C TYR A 271 6.20 9.03 2.01
N PRO A 272 6.53 8.08 2.89
CA PRO A 272 7.93 7.73 3.20
C PRO A 272 8.69 7.10 2.04
N THR A 273 8.00 6.62 1.00
CA THR A 273 8.58 6.07 -0.23
C THR A 273 8.39 7.00 -1.44
N GLY A 274 8.13 8.29 -1.19
CA GLY A 274 7.83 9.28 -2.24
C GLY A 274 6.38 9.20 -2.71
N LEU A 275 6.02 10.04 -3.70
CA LEU A 275 4.65 10.11 -4.22
C LEU A 275 4.37 9.09 -5.32
N ASN A 276 5.36 8.73 -6.12
CA ASN A 276 5.24 7.85 -7.26
C ASN A 276 6.61 7.43 -7.78
N SER A 277 6.83 6.14 -7.98
CA SER A 277 8.03 5.59 -8.64
C SER A 277 7.74 4.98 -10.01
N GLY A 278 6.46 4.90 -10.41
CA GLY A 278 6.03 4.35 -11.70
C GLY A 278 6.14 2.83 -11.82
N ARG A 279 6.32 2.15 -10.71
CA ARG A 279 6.38 0.68 -10.61
C ARG A 279 6.24 0.23 -9.17
N GLU A 280 5.92 -1.03 -8.96
CA GLU A 280 5.94 -1.64 -7.63
C GLU A 280 7.37 -1.68 -7.08
N LEU A 281 7.54 -1.14 -5.88
CA LEU A 281 8.83 -1.14 -5.18
C LEU A 281 9.07 -2.48 -4.51
N GLN A 282 10.35 -2.86 -4.42
CA GLN A 282 10.81 -4.06 -3.77
C GLN A 282 11.75 -3.71 -2.60
N GLY A 283 11.83 -4.59 -1.59
CA GLY A 283 12.78 -4.50 -0.49
C GLY A 283 12.21 -3.89 0.79
N ASN A 284 13.08 -3.71 1.78
CA ASN A 284 12.73 -3.26 3.12
C ASN A 284 12.77 -1.73 3.22
N TYR A 285 11.64 -1.13 3.65
CA TYR A 285 11.50 0.32 3.86
C TYR A 285 11.16 0.69 5.31
N LEU A 286 11.18 -0.25 6.24
CA LEU A 286 10.78 -0.02 7.63
C LEU A 286 11.58 1.08 8.33
N ARG A 287 12.86 1.26 7.97
CA ARG A 287 13.66 2.37 8.51
C ARG A 287 13.14 3.75 8.07
N GLY A 288 12.51 3.84 6.91
CA GLY A 288 11.90 5.08 6.41
C GLY A 288 10.70 5.56 7.24
N VAL A 289 10.21 4.70 8.14
CA VAL A 289 9.05 4.99 9.01
C VAL A 289 9.37 4.89 10.50
N ASP A 290 10.62 5.11 10.89
CA ASP A 290 11.05 5.13 12.30
C ASP A 290 10.40 6.27 13.08
N SER A 291 10.34 7.45 12.49
CA SER A 291 9.79 8.65 13.10
C SER A 291 9.41 9.69 12.06
N PHE A 292 8.59 10.65 12.46
CA PHE A 292 8.29 11.85 11.67
C PHE A 292 8.58 13.10 12.54
N PRO A 293 9.85 13.48 12.68
CA PRO A 293 10.28 14.49 13.64
C PRO A 293 9.74 15.89 13.38
N ASP A 294 9.42 16.25 12.13
CA ASP A 294 8.86 17.55 11.80
C ASP A 294 7.52 17.84 12.50
N MET A 295 6.77 16.79 12.86
CA MET A 295 5.55 16.95 13.65
C MET A 295 5.83 17.32 15.13
N LEU A 296 7.06 17.19 15.60
CA LEU A 296 7.49 17.53 16.97
C LEU A 296 8.14 18.92 17.07
N ARG A 297 8.02 19.76 16.05
CA ARG A 297 8.54 21.12 16.08
C ARG A 297 8.00 21.89 17.29
N PRO A 298 8.86 22.68 18.01
CA PRO A 298 8.47 23.35 19.26
C PRO A 298 7.27 24.28 19.11
N GLU A 299 7.15 24.99 17.99
CA GLU A 299 6.01 25.88 17.69
C GLU A 299 4.67 25.13 17.62
N LEU A 300 4.68 23.83 17.33
CA LEU A 300 3.49 22.99 17.21
C LEU A 300 3.23 22.11 18.45
N ALA A 301 4.03 22.26 19.52
CA ALA A 301 4.04 21.35 20.68
C ALA A 301 2.68 21.17 21.39
N ARG A 302 1.83 22.20 21.39
CA ARG A 302 0.51 22.21 22.04
C ARG A 302 -0.66 22.17 21.08
N MET A 303 -0.41 21.85 19.81
CA MET A 303 -1.46 21.75 18.81
C MET A 303 -1.82 20.29 18.56
N PRO A 304 -3.11 19.93 18.44
CA PRO A 304 -3.52 18.62 17.99
C PRO A 304 -3.05 18.39 16.56
N ARG A 305 -2.67 17.15 16.27
CA ARG A 305 -2.06 16.73 14.99
C ARG A 305 -2.93 15.71 14.31
N ILE A 306 -3.19 15.94 13.04
CA ILE A 306 -3.86 15.02 12.12
C ILE A 306 -2.90 14.74 10.97
N VAL A 307 -2.82 13.50 10.52
CA VAL A 307 -2.21 13.13 9.25
C VAL A 307 -3.35 13.06 8.23
N TYR A 308 -3.47 14.14 7.41
CA TYR A 308 -4.56 14.29 6.45
C TYR A 308 -4.43 13.34 5.27
N GLU A 309 -3.19 13.02 4.91
CA GLU A 309 -2.84 12.09 3.84
C GLU A 309 -1.58 11.33 4.19
N PHE A 310 -1.60 10.02 3.97
CA PHE A 310 -0.40 9.20 4.00
C PHE A 310 -0.59 7.97 3.12
N ASP A 311 0.51 7.47 2.59
CA ASP A 311 0.64 6.14 1.99
C ASP A 311 2.12 5.73 2.03
N SER A 312 2.39 4.46 1.81
CA SER A 312 3.64 3.96 1.28
C SER A 312 3.41 3.59 -0.19
N PRO A 313 3.38 4.59 -1.10
CA PRO A 313 3.02 4.36 -2.49
C PRO A 313 3.92 3.32 -3.12
N ASP A 314 3.38 2.64 -4.13
CA ASP A 314 4.09 1.62 -4.89
C ASP A 314 4.50 0.37 -4.06
N LEU A 315 3.98 0.22 -2.81
CA LEU A 315 4.20 -0.96 -1.95
C LEU A 315 2.88 -1.65 -1.62
N ARG A 316 2.85 -2.98 -1.74
CA ARG A 316 1.71 -3.83 -1.33
C ARG A 316 2.08 -4.74 -0.16
N THR A 317 2.86 -4.23 0.81
CA THR A 317 3.38 -5.01 1.95
C THR A 317 2.43 -5.07 3.13
N GLY A 318 2.57 -6.11 3.96
CA GLY A 318 1.87 -6.25 5.24
C GLY A 318 2.43 -5.36 6.37
N THR A 319 3.60 -4.73 6.17
CA THR A 319 4.42 -4.17 7.24
C THR A 319 4.30 -2.65 7.42
N MET A 320 4.12 -1.90 6.33
CA MET A 320 4.35 -0.45 6.34
C MET A 320 3.31 0.31 7.17
N TYR A 321 2.03 0.07 6.99
CA TYR A 321 1.00 0.83 7.68
C TYR A 321 1.00 0.66 9.21
N PRO A 322 1.15 -0.55 9.79
CA PRO A 322 1.31 -0.68 11.24
C PRO A 322 2.53 0.06 11.79
N ALA A 323 3.66 0.04 11.05
CA ALA A 323 4.87 0.78 11.42
C ALA A 323 4.66 2.30 11.33
N MET A 324 3.94 2.79 10.30
CA MET A 324 3.57 4.21 10.20
C MET A 324 2.62 4.63 11.33
N ALA A 325 1.61 3.82 11.66
CA ALA A 325 0.69 4.10 12.77
C ALA A 325 1.43 4.18 14.12
N ARG A 326 2.41 3.29 14.35
CA ARG A 326 3.34 3.38 15.50
C ARG A 326 4.03 4.76 15.55
N SER A 327 4.56 5.23 14.41
CA SER A 327 5.26 6.50 14.32
C SER A 327 4.31 7.69 14.50
N PHE A 328 3.09 7.61 13.95
CA PHE A 328 2.04 8.62 14.17
C PHE A 328 1.71 8.75 15.67
N ARG A 329 1.52 7.63 16.37
CA ARG A 329 1.24 7.67 17.82
C ARG A 329 2.43 8.21 18.61
N ALA A 330 3.67 7.89 18.21
CA ALA A 330 4.88 8.39 18.85
C ALA A 330 5.03 9.91 18.75
N VAL A 331 4.52 10.53 17.70
CA VAL A 331 4.53 11.99 17.53
C VAL A 331 3.21 12.67 17.93
N GLY A 332 2.28 11.93 18.50
CA GLY A 332 1.05 12.49 19.11
C GLY A 332 -0.12 12.67 18.16
N THR A 333 -0.10 12.06 16.98
CA THR A 333 -1.22 12.09 16.01
C THR A 333 -2.47 11.44 16.59
N GLN A 334 -3.63 12.07 16.37
CA GLN A 334 -4.92 11.63 16.88
C GLN A 334 -5.87 11.13 15.77
N PHE A 335 -5.64 11.51 14.54
CA PHE A 335 -6.35 11.01 13.36
C PHE A 335 -5.36 10.85 12.20
N ALA A 336 -5.45 9.72 11.48
CA ALA A 336 -4.66 9.49 10.28
C ALA A 336 -5.57 8.95 9.16
N ALA A 337 -5.56 9.62 8.00
CA ALA A 337 -6.33 9.26 6.80
C ALA A 337 -5.39 8.86 5.66
N MET A 338 -5.47 7.61 5.21
CA MET A 338 -4.73 7.09 4.07
C MET A 338 -5.18 7.79 2.77
N PHE A 339 -4.29 8.07 1.83
CA PHE A 339 -4.64 8.59 0.51
C PHE A 339 -4.26 7.59 -0.59
N ALA A 340 -5.22 7.04 -1.36
CA ALA A 340 -6.68 7.13 -1.19
C ALA A 340 -7.25 5.71 -1.28
N TYR A 341 -8.51 5.52 -0.88
CA TYR A 341 -9.19 4.24 -1.04
C TYR A 341 -9.74 4.10 -2.47
N ASP A 342 -9.37 3.01 -3.16
CA ASP A 342 -9.93 2.65 -4.46
C ASP A 342 -11.32 2.04 -4.29
N MET A 343 -12.28 2.58 -5.01
CA MET A 343 -13.64 2.09 -4.99
C MET A 343 -13.73 0.64 -5.49
N LEU A 344 -14.59 -0.16 -4.87
CA LEU A 344 -14.78 -1.56 -5.25
C LEU A 344 -15.05 -1.73 -6.76
N ALA A 345 -15.81 -0.82 -7.38
CA ALA A 345 -16.19 -0.88 -8.79
C ALA A 345 -15.02 -0.65 -9.76
N THR A 346 -13.98 0.07 -9.35
CA THR A 346 -12.86 0.51 -10.22
C THR A 346 -11.51 -0.09 -9.86
N ALA A 347 -11.38 -0.67 -8.67
CA ALA A 347 -10.11 -1.14 -8.12
C ALA A 347 -9.43 -2.26 -8.92
N SER A 348 -10.19 -3.07 -9.69
CA SER A 348 -9.58 -4.05 -10.59
C SER A 348 -8.64 -3.43 -11.64
N ARG A 349 -8.81 -2.14 -11.91
CA ARG A 349 -8.03 -1.35 -12.88
C ARG A 349 -7.12 -0.32 -12.22
N ASN A 350 -7.18 -0.15 -10.89
CA ASN A 350 -6.56 0.97 -10.18
C ASN A 350 -6.92 2.31 -10.84
N LEU A 351 -8.22 2.58 -11.02
CA LEU A 351 -8.71 3.67 -11.84
C LEU A 351 -8.97 4.96 -11.06
N GLY A 352 -8.89 4.94 -9.73
CA GLY A 352 -9.00 6.13 -8.88
C GLY A 352 -7.77 7.03 -8.99
N TRP A 353 -6.97 7.07 -7.96
CA TRP A 353 -5.66 7.75 -7.96
C TRP A 353 -4.56 6.72 -8.26
N GLN A 354 -4.22 6.54 -9.52
CA GLN A 354 -3.35 5.49 -10.06
C GLN A 354 -1.93 5.39 -9.45
N THR A 355 -1.55 6.35 -8.61
CA THR A 355 -0.31 6.33 -7.82
C THR A 355 -0.50 5.70 -6.45
N HIS A 356 -1.73 5.43 -6.05
CA HIS A 356 -2.11 4.83 -4.78
C HIS A 356 -3.03 3.64 -5.06
N TYR A 357 -2.88 2.55 -4.34
CA TYR A 357 -3.67 1.36 -4.58
C TYR A 357 -4.01 0.66 -3.27
N LEU A 358 -5.24 0.86 -2.78
CA LEU A 358 -5.78 0.17 -1.62
C LEU A 358 -7.27 -0.10 -1.76
N ASN A 359 -7.64 -1.37 -1.76
CA ASN A 359 -9.03 -1.83 -1.70
C ASN A 359 -9.11 -3.11 -0.87
N LEU A 360 -10.17 -3.31 -0.11
CA LEU A 360 -10.36 -4.47 0.76
C LEU A 360 -10.24 -5.80 0.00
N VAL A 361 -10.78 -5.87 -1.22
CA VAL A 361 -10.82 -7.10 -2.02
C VAL A 361 -9.60 -7.25 -2.91
N TYR A 362 -9.19 -6.18 -3.61
CA TYR A 362 -8.17 -6.25 -4.65
C TYR A 362 -6.73 -6.12 -4.14
N THR A 363 -6.53 -5.65 -2.91
CA THR A 363 -5.21 -5.57 -2.27
C THR A 363 -5.22 -6.17 -0.86
N PRO A 364 -5.56 -7.46 -0.70
CA PRO A 364 -5.91 -8.04 0.60
C PRO A 364 -4.82 -7.90 1.66
N ARG A 365 -3.54 -8.12 1.30
CA ARG A 365 -2.42 -7.97 2.25
C ARG A 365 -2.26 -6.51 2.71
N LYS A 366 -2.30 -5.56 1.77
CA LYS A 366 -2.19 -4.12 2.08
C LYS A 366 -3.40 -3.65 2.90
N ALA A 367 -4.61 -4.14 2.58
CA ALA A 367 -5.82 -3.86 3.33
C ALA A 367 -5.75 -4.42 4.77
N MET A 368 -5.25 -5.66 4.96
CA MET A 368 -4.99 -6.18 6.31
C MET A 368 -3.96 -5.35 7.07
N SER A 369 -2.90 -4.88 6.40
CA SER A 369 -1.93 -3.94 6.97
C SER A 369 -2.62 -2.66 7.48
N ALA A 370 -3.57 -2.11 6.72
CA ALA A 370 -4.34 -0.94 7.11
C ALA A 370 -5.31 -1.21 8.28
N ILE A 371 -5.93 -2.40 8.33
CA ILE A 371 -6.76 -2.84 9.46
C ILE A 371 -5.92 -2.93 10.75
N ILE A 372 -4.70 -3.48 10.66
CA ILE A 372 -3.78 -3.56 11.80
C ILE A 372 -3.31 -2.16 12.21
N ALA A 373 -3.08 -1.25 11.25
CA ALA A 373 -2.73 0.14 11.54
C ALA A 373 -3.85 0.89 12.26
N ALA A 374 -5.12 0.67 11.90
CA ALA A 374 -6.26 1.20 12.63
C ALA A 374 -6.24 0.72 14.10
N ALA A 375 -6.05 -0.59 14.31
CA ALA A 375 -5.90 -1.14 15.66
C ALA A 375 -4.71 -0.51 16.41
N ALA A 376 -3.59 -0.24 15.74
CA ALA A 376 -2.42 0.41 16.34
C ALA A 376 -2.73 1.86 16.76
N MET A 377 -3.43 2.64 15.93
CA MET A 377 -3.86 3.99 16.29
C MET A 377 -4.73 4.00 17.56
N HIS A 378 -5.65 3.04 17.69
CA HIS A 378 -6.55 2.97 18.84
C HIS A 378 -5.92 2.40 20.13
N ARG A 379 -4.93 1.50 20.01
CA ARG A 379 -4.38 0.76 21.17
C ARG A 379 -3.07 1.32 21.69
N LEU A 380 -2.25 1.95 20.81
CA LEU A 380 -0.95 2.46 21.24
C LEU A 380 -1.08 3.79 22.01
N PRO A 381 -0.34 3.94 23.12
CA PRO A 381 -0.29 5.19 23.85
C PRO A 381 0.27 6.33 22.98
N ARG A 382 -0.33 7.52 23.11
CA ARG A 382 0.16 8.74 22.49
C ARG A 382 1.53 9.16 23.08
N MET A 383 2.43 9.65 22.24
CA MET A 383 3.77 10.13 22.61
C MET A 383 4.72 9.04 23.14
N GLN A 384 4.44 7.76 22.89
CA GLN A 384 5.34 6.67 23.24
C GLN A 384 6.23 6.31 22.05
N SER A 385 7.55 6.45 22.21
CA SER A 385 8.55 5.98 21.24
C SER A 385 8.91 4.51 21.48
N TYR A 386 9.20 3.79 20.41
CA TYR A 386 9.65 2.39 20.40
C TYR A 386 11.10 2.24 19.89
N GLY A 387 11.82 3.34 19.73
CA GLY A 387 13.20 3.36 19.23
C GLY A 387 13.30 3.29 17.70
N PRO A 388 14.53 3.20 17.18
CA PRO A 388 14.78 3.07 15.75
C PRO A 388 14.66 1.62 15.27
N TYR A 389 14.52 1.43 13.95
CA TYR A 389 14.65 0.13 13.31
C TYR A 389 16.05 -0.47 13.53
N PRO A 390 16.20 -1.79 13.82
CA PRO A 390 15.16 -2.83 13.86
C PRO A 390 14.53 -3.05 15.25
N GLN A 391 14.89 -2.28 16.26
CA GLN A 391 14.39 -2.46 17.63
C GLN A 391 12.87 -2.27 17.72
N ASN A 392 12.34 -1.40 16.89
CA ASN A 392 10.92 -1.01 16.85
C ASN A 392 10.03 -1.93 15.98
N THR A 393 10.50 -3.11 15.62
CA THR A 393 9.68 -4.10 14.92
C THR A 393 8.61 -4.74 15.81
N ARG A 394 8.78 -4.67 17.16
CA ARG A 394 7.79 -5.04 18.16
C ARG A 394 7.38 -3.82 18.99
N PHE A 395 6.07 -3.57 19.08
CA PHE A 395 5.51 -2.40 19.73
C PHE A 395 4.13 -2.70 20.34
N GLY A 396 4.06 -2.81 21.66
CA GLY A 396 2.90 -3.34 22.36
C GLY A 396 2.60 -4.78 21.93
N ASP A 397 1.35 -5.06 21.57
CA ASP A 397 0.91 -6.38 21.06
C ASP A 397 1.13 -6.53 19.54
N PHE A 398 1.80 -5.58 18.89
CA PHE A 398 2.05 -5.56 17.46
C PHE A 398 3.46 -6.02 17.10
N HIS A 399 3.57 -6.66 15.92
CA HIS A 399 4.84 -7.04 15.33
C HIS A 399 4.82 -6.81 13.81
N VAL A 400 5.96 -6.40 13.25
CA VAL A 400 6.19 -6.31 11.80
C VAL A 400 7.49 -7.00 11.43
N SER A 401 7.49 -7.78 10.33
CA SER A 401 8.65 -8.49 9.79
C SER A 401 8.75 -8.24 8.29
N ALA A 402 9.83 -7.58 7.85
CA ALA A 402 10.07 -7.34 6.43
C ALA A 402 10.37 -8.66 5.67
N ASP A 403 11.12 -9.58 6.29
CA ASP A 403 11.49 -10.86 5.68
C ASP A 403 10.29 -11.77 5.44
N GLU A 404 9.33 -11.78 6.38
CA GLU A 404 8.09 -12.56 6.27
C GLU A 404 6.97 -11.79 5.55
N ASN A 405 7.20 -10.52 5.22
CA ASN A 405 6.19 -9.59 4.75
C ASN A 405 4.92 -9.63 5.61
N LEU A 406 5.12 -9.62 6.93
CA LEU A 406 4.10 -9.82 7.96
C LEU A 406 3.91 -8.55 8.79
N GLY A 407 2.67 -8.14 8.98
CA GLY A 407 2.22 -7.29 10.06
C GLY A 407 1.18 -8.05 10.88
N GLU A 408 1.25 -7.99 12.22
CA GLU A 408 0.31 -8.70 13.08
C GLU A 408 -0.01 -7.96 14.38
N LEU A 409 -1.20 -8.22 14.89
CA LEU A 409 -1.65 -7.91 16.24
C LEU A 409 -1.99 -9.21 16.95
N VAL A 410 -1.32 -9.51 18.08
CA VAL A 410 -1.54 -10.70 18.89
C VAL A 410 -1.97 -10.29 20.29
N ALA A 411 -3.24 -9.93 20.43
CA ALA A 411 -3.83 -9.47 21.69
C ALA A 411 -4.76 -10.53 22.30
N ARG A 412 -5.21 -10.28 23.52
CA ARG A 412 -6.12 -11.19 24.21
C ARG A 412 -7.49 -11.32 23.53
N ASP A 413 -8.00 -10.20 23.00
CA ASP A 413 -9.35 -10.08 22.41
C ASP A 413 -9.36 -10.10 20.88
N ALA A 414 -8.19 -9.89 20.23
CA ALA A 414 -8.07 -9.78 18.79
C ALA A 414 -6.80 -10.44 18.26
N PHE A 415 -6.92 -11.11 17.11
CA PHE A 415 -5.81 -11.70 16.38
C PHE A 415 -5.92 -11.31 14.90
N LEU A 416 -5.04 -10.40 14.45
CA LEU A 416 -5.05 -9.83 13.11
C LEU A 416 -3.69 -10.05 12.44
N TYR A 417 -3.65 -10.45 11.16
CA TYR A 417 -2.39 -10.70 10.45
C TYR A 417 -2.50 -10.49 8.93
N ALA A 418 -1.47 -9.86 8.37
CA ALA A 418 -1.34 -9.53 6.95
C ALA A 418 -0.40 -10.47 6.19
N GLY A 419 -0.21 -11.67 6.67
CA GLY A 419 0.61 -12.75 6.13
C GLY A 419 0.46 -13.96 7.01
N SER A 420 0.89 -15.15 6.57
CA SER A 420 0.88 -16.34 7.43
C SER A 420 1.77 -16.14 8.65
N THR A 421 1.31 -16.58 9.81
CA THR A 421 2.01 -16.41 11.10
C THR A 421 1.98 -17.67 11.95
N HIS A 422 3.02 -17.87 12.75
CA HIS A 422 3.11 -18.91 13.77
C HIS A 422 2.78 -18.40 15.18
N ALA A 423 2.40 -17.13 15.32
CA ALA A 423 2.03 -16.56 16.60
C ALA A 423 0.81 -17.29 17.21
N VAL A 424 0.80 -17.37 18.54
CA VAL A 424 -0.29 -17.97 19.30
C VAL A 424 -0.90 -16.89 20.19
N PRO A 425 -2.22 -16.62 20.08
CA PRO A 425 -2.91 -15.71 20.98
C PRO A 425 -2.74 -16.12 22.45
N PRO A 426 -2.56 -15.15 23.39
CA PRO A 426 -2.32 -15.48 24.79
C PRO A 426 -3.53 -16.15 25.48
N ASP A 427 -4.74 -15.89 24.96
CA ASP A 427 -5.99 -16.49 25.47
C ASP A 427 -6.97 -16.73 24.32
N PRO A 428 -6.88 -17.88 23.60
CA PRO A 428 -7.74 -18.17 22.46
C PRO A 428 -9.25 -18.19 22.80
N ALA A 429 -9.63 -18.43 24.07
CA ALA A 429 -11.03 -18.42 24.50
C ALA A 429 -11.61 -17.00 24.62
N ALA A 430 -10.76 -16.01 24.89
CA ALA A 430 -11.15 -14.62 25.02
C ALA A 430 -11.23 -13.89 23.67
N LEU A 431 -10.75 -14.50 22.59
CA LEU A 431 -10.84 -13.89 21.26
C LEU A 431 -12.29 -13.55 20.90
N SER A 432 -12.49 -12.34 20.44
CA SER A 432 -13.76 -11.84 19.90
C SER A 432 -13.65 -11.50 18.42
N ARG A 433 -12.44 -11.23 17.90
CA ARG A 433 -12.20 -10.89 16.49
C ARG A 433 -10.91 -11.54 15.98
N ILE A 434 -11.01 -12.21 14.83
CA ILE A 434 -9.89 -12.69 14.04
C ILE A 434 -10.06 -12.15 12.62
N ALA A 435 -9.01 -11.61 12.04
CA ALA A 435 -8.99 -11.28 10.61
C ALA A 435 -7.61 -11.59 10.04
N GLY A 436 -7.59 -12.18 8.85
CA GLY A 436 -6.33 -12.63 8.28
C GLY A 436 -6.29 -12.64 6.77
N TYR A 437 -5.06 -12.49 6.28
CA TYR A 437 -4.60 -12.88 4.97
C TYR A 437 -3.52 -13.95 5.17
N GLY A 438 -3.78 -15.19 4.72
CA GLY A 438 -2.92 -16.36 4.99
C GLY A 438 -3.37 -17.20 6.19
N SER A 439 -2.48 -18.03 6.72
CA SER A 439 -2.76 -19.00 7.78
C SER A 439 -2.14 -18.60 9.13
N SER A 440 -2.71 -19.14 10.22
CA SER A 440 -2.24 -18.91 11.59
C SER A 440 -2.44 -20.16 12.46
N SER A 441 -2.11 -20.05 13.76
CA SER A 441 -2.38 -21.11 14.76
C SER A 441 -3.88 -21.37 14.98
N THR A 442 -4.78 -20.44 14.64
CA THR A 442 -6.23 -20.55 14.83
C THR A 442 -7.01 -20.82 13.55
N VAL A 443 -6.47 -20.41 12.41
CA VAL A 443 -7.11 -20.59 11.08
C VAL A 443 -6.09 -21.06 10.07
N THR A 444 -6.34 -22.21 9.42
CA THR A 444 -5.59 -22.64 8.24
C THR A 444 -6.43 -22.36 7.01
N TYR A 445 -5.87 -21.57 6.07
CA TYR A 445 -6.56 -21.16 4.86
C TYR A 445 -5.54 -20.88 3.74
N ASP A 446 -5.71 -21.56 2.60
CA ASP A 446 -4.80 -21.48 1.46
C ASP A 446 -5.28 -20.50 0.39
N GLY A 447 -6.47 -19.92 0.55
CA GLY A 447 -6.96 -18.86 -0.36
C GLY A 447 -6.21 -17.55 -0.17
N GLU A 448 -6.24 -16.71 -1.21
CA GLU A 448 -5.54 -15.43 -1.27
C GLU A 448 -6.49 -14.22 -1.14
N GLY A 449 -7.66 -14.45 -0.54
CA GLY A 449 -8.59 -13.42 -0.09
C GLY A 449 -8.50 -13.19 1.42
N ILE A 450 -8.98 -12.05 1.87
CA ILE A 450 -9.14 -11.74 3.31
C ILE A 450 -10.31 -12.56 3.87
N TYR A 451 -10.20 -12.93 5.13
CA TYR A 451 -11.31 -13.46 5.91
C TYR A 451 -11.41 -12.79 7.28
N PHE A 452 -12.63 -12.82 7.83
CA PHE A 452 -12.96 -12.29 9.15
C PHE A 452 -13.79 -13.29 9.93
N LEU A 453 -13.48 -13.42 11.20
CA LEU A 453 -14.23 -14.18 12.19
C LEU A 453 -14.57 -13.24 13.34
N ASP A 454 -15.85 -12.95 13.53
CA ASP A 454 -16.36 -12.12 14.61
C ASP A 454 -17.24 -12.94 15.54
N LYS A 455 -16.96 -12.92 16.83
CA LYS A 455 -17.73 -13.62 17.84
C LYS A 455 -19.06 -12.94 18.09
N VAL A 456 -20.15 -13.64 17.83
CA VAL A 456 -21.51 -13.14 18.12
C VAL A 456 -21.86 -13.38 19.59
N ARG A 457 -21.56 -14.60 20.08
CA ARG A 457 -21.65 -15.06 21.47
C ARG A 457 -20.83 -16.35 21.61
N ALA A 458 -20.72 -16.88 22.81
CA ALA A 458 -20.05 -18.17 23.02
C ALA A 458 -20.64 -19.25 22.13
N GLY A 459 -19.79 -19.95 21.39
CA GLY A 459 -20.15 -20.99 20.43
C GLY A 459 -20.86 -20.55 19.17
N LEU A 460 -20.89 -19.22 18.87
CA LEU A 460 -21.50 -18.67 17.66
C LEU A 460 -20.60 -17.58 17.09
N TRP A 461 -20.11 -17.80 15.85
CA TRP A 461 -19.23 -16.90 15.14
C TRP A 461 -19.79 -16.56 13.75
N ARG A 462 -19.59 -15.31 13.31
CA ARG A 462 -19.79 -14.89 11.92
C ARG A 462 -18.46 -15.01 11.19
N LEU A 463 -18.43 -15.79 10.12
CA LEU A 463 -17.29 -15.89 9.20
C LEU A 463 -17.63 -15.17 7.88
N GLU A 464 -16.72 -14.38 7.40
CA GLU A 464 -16.80 -13.70 6.10
C GLU A 464 -15.52 -14.00 5.32
N VAL A 465 -15.64 -14.40 4.06
CA VAL A 465 -14.53 -14.74 3.18
C VAL A 465 -14.66 -13.98 1.87
N TYR A 466 -13.62 -13.26 1.50
CA TYR A 466 -13.56 -12.50 0.25
C TYR A 466 -12.91 -13.32 -0.88
N PRO A 467 -13.15 -12.95 -2.17
CA PRO A 467 -12.48 -13.56 -3.31
C PRO A 467 -10.96 -13.44 -3.21
N ASP A 468 -10.26 -14.37 -3.85
CA ASP A 468 -8.81 -14.28 -4.00
C ASP A 468 -8.45 -13.11 -4.91
N ALA A 469 -7.38 -12.39 -4.60
CA ALA A 469 -6.87 -11.29 -5.39
C ALA A 469 -5.60 -11.70 -6.13
N GLU A 470 -5.70 -11.86 -7.44
CA GLU A 470 -4.57 -12.24 -8.30
C GLU A 470 -4.03 -11.02 -9.06
N PRO A 471 -2.82 -10.56 -8.73
CA PRO A 471 -2.17 -9.51 -9.48
C PRO A 471 -1.75 -10.02 -10.87
N VAL A 472 -2.17 -9.32 -11.91
CA VAL A 472 -1.86 -9.68 -13.31
C VAL A 472 -0.96 -8.68 -14.00
N ARG A 473 -0.82 -7.48 -13.41
CA ARG A 473 0.01 -6.38 -13.91
C ARG A 473 0.42 -5.48 -12.76
N ASP A 474 1.53 -4.76 -12.93
CA ASP A 474 1.94 -3.72 -11.98
C ASP A 474 0.89 -2.59 -11.96
N PRO A 475 0.26 -2.30 -10.82
CA PRO A 475 -0.76 -1.25 -10.73
C PRO A 475 -0.16 0.14 -10.90
N PHE A 476 1.12 0.34 -10.61
CA PHE A 476 1.82 1.64 -10.56
C PHE A 476 2.54 2.00 -11.84
N GLU A 477 2.59 1.10 -12.85
CA GLU A 477 3.10 1.44 -14.17
C GLU A 477 2.28 2.55 -14.84
N LEU A 478 2.76 3.05 -15.98
CA LEU A 478 2.13 4.15 -16.72
C LEU A 478 0.61 4.03 -16.77
N PRO A 479 -0.12 5.10 -16.45
CA PRO A 479 -1.57 5.12 -16.41
C PRO A 479 -2.20 4.65 -17.71
N ASN A 480 -3.12 3.70 -17.63
CA ASN A 480 -3.96 3.26 -18.74
C ASN A 480 -5.31 2.83 -18.16
N PRO A 481 -6.42 3.51 -18.50
CA PRO A 481 -7.71 3.21 -17.90
C PRO A 481 -8.29 1.84 -18.31
N ASP A 482 -7.78 1.23 -19.37
CA ASP A 482 -8.24 -0.08 -19.83
C ASP A 482 -7.47 -1.27 -19.24
N LYS A 483 -6.36 -1.02 -18.52
CA LYS A 483 -5.57 -2.09 -17.92
C LYS A 483 -6.31 -2.77 -16.75
N ILE A 484 -6.27 -4.10 -16.72
CA ILE A 484 -6.62 -4.87 -15.51
C ILE A 484 -5.34 -5.11 -14.73
N VAL A 485 -5.31 -4.71 -13.47
CA VAL A 485 -4.13 -4.86 -12.60
C VAL A 485 -4.29 -6.01 -11.61
N THR A 486 -5.52 -6.26 -11.14
CA THR A 486 -5.83 -7.37 -10.22
C THR A 486 -7.15 -8.02 -10.62
N ARG A 487 -7.19 -9.35 -10.57
CA ARG A 487 -8.39 -10.18 -10.77
C ARG A 487 -8.94 -10.62 -9.43
N ALA A 488 -10.27 -10.63 -9.28
CA ALA A 488 -10.93 -11.22 -8.11
C ALA A 488 -11.48 -12.60 -8.49
N ILE A 489 -10.93 -13.66 -7.90
CA ILE A 489 -11.23 -15.03 -8.26
C ILE A 489 -12.06 -15.71 -7.17
N SER A 490 -13.27 -16.13 -7.52
CA SER A 490 -14.13 -16.91 -6.61
C SER A 490 -13.83 -18.39 -6.72
N ARG A 491 -12.93 -18.90 -5.89
CA ARG A 491 -12.56 -20.30 -5.79
C ARG A 491 -13.00 -20.88 -4.45
N SER A 492 -13.30 -22.19 -4.43
CA SER A 492 -13.56 -22.91 -3.19
C SER A 492 -12.27 -23.43 -2.58
N TRP A 493 -12.09 -23.19 -1.27
CA TRP A 493 -10.91 -23.60 -0.53
C TRP A 493 -11.25 -24.38 0.74
N PRO A 494 -10.44 -25.36 1.14
CA PRO A 494 -10.52 -25.91 2.47
C PRO A 494 -10.13 -24.86 3.50
N MET A 495 -10.88 -24.77 4.60
CA MET A 495 -10.56 -23.94 5.75
C MET A 495 -10.62 -24.79 7.02
N THR A 496 -9.70 -24.58 7.94
CA THR A 496 -9.74 -25.19 9.28
C THR A 496 -9.79 -24.06 10.32
N VAL A 497 -10.76 -24.12 11.22
CA VAL A 497 -10.91 -23.14 12.32
C VAL A 497 -10.80 -23.90 13.65
N VAL A 498 -9.88 -23.46 14.50
CA VAL A 498 -9.59 -24.05 15.82
C VAL A 498 -9.88 -22.98 16.89
N LEU A 499 -11.10 -23.03 17.44
CA LEU A 499 -11.54 -22.13 18.51
C LEU A 499 -12.13 -22.92 19.66
N PRO A 500 -11.73 -22.64 20.95
CA PRO A 500 -12.15 -23.44 22.10
C PRO A 500 -13.66 -23.56 22.28
N ASP A 501 -14.41 -22.51 21.97
CA ASP A 501 -15.86 -22.47 22.16
C ASP A 501 -16.66 -23.06 20.98
N LEU A 502 -16.05 -23.24 19.81
CA LEU A 502 -16.64 -24.02 18.72
C LEU A 502 -16.38 -25.53 18.86
N GLY A 503 -15.25 -25.91 19.46
CA GLY A 503 -14.80 -27.29 19.51
C GLY A 503 -14.39 -27.84 18.15
N PRO A 504 -14.07 -29.15 18.04
CA PRO A 504 -13.61 -29.79 16.80
C PRO A 504 -14.72 -30.06 15.78
N THR A 505 -15.99 -29.98 16.19
CA THR A 505 -17.17 -30.20 15.31
C THR A 505 -18.21 -29.14 15.52
N PHE A 506 -18.57 -28.46 14.45
CA PHE A 506 -19.58 -27.39 14.46
C PHE A 506 -20.32 -27.34 13.11
N THR A 507 -21.46 -26.67 13.09
CA THR A 507 -22.24 -26.43 11.87
C THR A 507 -21.73 -25.20 11.15
N VAL A 508 -21.58 -25.28 9.83
CA VAL A 508 -21.26 -24.18 8.91
C VAL A 508 -22.49 -23.90 8.05
N GLN A 509 -23.05 -22.72 8.21
CA GLN A 509 -24.30 -22.32 7.53
C GLN A 509 -24.03 -21.06 6.69
N SER A 510 -24.29 -21.12 5.37
CA SER A 510 -24.16 -19.94 4.49
C SER A 510 -25.33 -19.00 4.66
N LEU A 511 -25.04 -17.69 4.65
CA LEU A 511 -26.04 -16.60 4.64
C LEU A 511 -26.22 -15.96 3.27
N THR A 512 -25.19 -15.99 2.41
CA THR A 512 -25.17 -15.31 1.10
C THR A 512 -25.46 -16.23 -0.07
N VAL A 513 -25.24 -17.53 0.07
CA VAL A 513 -25.53 -18.51 -0.99
C VAL A 513 -26.82 -19.24 -0.65
N ASP A 514 -27.94 -18.84 -1.27
CA ASP A 514 -29.20 -19.56 -1.13
C ASP A 514 -29.06 -20.98 -1.68
N LYS A 515 -29.62 -21.97 -0.94
CA LYS A 515 -29.63 -23.42 -1.26
C LYS A 515 -28.31 -24.17 -1.06
N ARG A 516 -27.24 -23.58 -0.47
CA ARG A 516 -26.14 -24.42 0.00
C ARG A 516 -26.57 -25.19 1.25
N PRO A 517 -26.50 -26.52 1.25
CA PRO A 517 -26.81 -27.30 2.45
C PRO A 517 -25.84 -26.93 3.59
N ASN A 518 -26.33 -26.98 4.82
CA ASN A 518 -25.47 -26.84 6.00
C ASN A 518 -24.41 -27.93 5.98
N GLU A 519 -23.16 -27.54 6.17
CA GLU A 519 -22.02 -28.44 6.27
C GLU A 519 -21.68 -28.65 7.75
N ARG A 520 -21.18 -29.82 8.11
CA ARG A 520 -20.64 -30.08 9.44
C ARG A 520 -19.12 -30.14 9.35
N ALA A 521 -18.45 -29.22 10.02
CA ALA A 521 -17.00 -29.27 10.17
C ALA A 521 -16.59 -30.48 10.99
N THR A 522 -15.49 -31.15 10.57
CA THR A 522 -14.89 -32.30 11.26
C THR A 522 -13.42 -31.97 11.53
N ALA A 523 -12.99 -32.07 12.78
CA ALA A 523 -11.68 -31.58 13.25
C ALA A 523 -11.46 -30.10 12.86
N GLY A 524 -12.52 -29.30 12.91
CA GLY A 524 -12.51 -27.89 12.52
C GLY A 524 -12.47 -27.62 11.01
N ARG A 525 -12.40 -28.66 10.14
CA ARG A 525 -12.22 -28.52 8.68
C ARG A 525 -13.56 -28.54 7.93
N PHE A 526 -13.69 -27.65 6.98
CA PHE A 526 -14.82 -27.52 6.05
C PHE A 526 -14.36 -26.79 4.76
N VAL A 527 -15.25 -26.65 3.78
CA VAL A 527 -14.95 -25.96 2.52
C VAL A 527 -15.69 -24.63 2.48
N VAL A 528 -15.01 -23.55 2.11
CA VAL A 528 -15.59 -22.20 1.93
C VAL A 528 -15.48 -21.73 0.49
N THR A 529 -16.45 -20.94 0.06
CA THR A 529 -16.40 -20.04 -1.09
C THR A 529 -16.55 -18.62 -0.59
N PRO A 530 -16.18 -17.58 -1.36
CA PRO A 530 -16.46 -16.20 -0.98
C PRO A 530 -17.91 -16.00 -0.57
N GLY A 531 -18.14 -15.33 0.58
CA GLY A 531 -19.47 -15.13 1.17
C GLY A 531 -19.46 -15.03 2.69
N VAL A 532 -20.65 -14.96 3.28
CA VAL A 532 -20.89 -14.89 4.74
C VAL A 532 -21.45 -16.20 5.26
N TYR A 533 -20.95 -16.64 6.42
CA TYR A 533 -21.32 -17.88 7.09
C TYR A 533 -21.56 -17.64 8.59
N VAL A 534 -22.33 -18.54 9.18
CA VAL A 534 -22.42 -18.72 10.61
C VAL A 534 -21.79 -20.04 11.00
N LEU A 535 -20.87 -20.01 11.97
CA LEU A 535 -20.28 -21.18 12.60
C LEU A 535 -20.92 -21.37 13.97
N SER A 536 -21.52 -22.55 14.23
CA SER A 536 -22.27 -22.80 15.46
C SER A 536 -21.95 -24.17 16.06
N SER A 537 -21.54 -24.18 17.33
CA SER A 537 -21.33 -25.43 18.10
C SER A 537 -22.64 -26.12 18.46
N ALA A 538 -23.77 -25.38 18.53
CA ALA A 538 -25.09 -25.87 18.94
C ALA A 538 -25.94 -26.42 17.79
N GLY A 539 -25.44 -26.47 16.55
CA GLY A 539 -26.20 -26.88 15.37
C GLY A 539 -26.69 -25.72 14.52
N PRO A 540 -27.58 -25.95 13.55
CA PRO A 540 -28.12 -24.90 12.68
C PRO A 540 -28.85 -23.81 13.47
N VAL A 541 -28.70 -22.55 13.02
CA VAL A 541 -29.33 -21.38 13.65
C VAL A 541 -30.41 -20.84 12.73
N ASN A 542 -31.60 -20.51 13.28
CA ASN A 542 -32.62 -19.84 12.49
C ASN A 542 -32.18 -18.43 12.14
N LYS A 543 -32.42 -17.98 10.90
CA LYS A 543 -32.06 -16.62 10.46
C LYS A 543 -32.72 -15.55 11.34
N SER A 544 -33.92 -15.81 11.87
CA SER A 544 -34.63 -14.92 12.81
C SER A 544 -33.94 -14.72 14.14
N ASP A 545 -33.06 -15.64 14.54
CA ASP A 545 -32.38 -15.62 15.84
C ASP A 545 -31.00 -14.94 15.76
N LEU A 546 -30.62 -14.53 14.55
CA LEU A 546 -29.40 -13.77 14.29
C LEU A 546 -29.64 -12.27 14.45
N PRO A 547 -28.67 -11.50 14.91
CA PRO A 547 -28.81 -10.05 14.99
C PRO A 547 -28.87 -9.44 13.58
N ILE A 548 -29.55 -8.30 13.44
CA ILE A 548 -29.60 -7.55 12.17
C ILE A 548 -28.25 -6.86 11.94
N TRP A 549 -27.62 -6.39 13.00
CA TRP A 549 -26.35 -5.68 12.99
C TRP A 549 -25.33 -6.33 13.93
N LEU A 550 -24.06 -6.24 13.57
CA LEU A 550 -22.92 -6.58 14.39
C LEU A 550 -21.96 -5.37 14.41
N GLY A 551 -22.09 -4.53 15.45
CA GLY A 551 -21.51 -3.18 15.42
C GLY A 551 -22.12 -2.37 14.27
N GLU A 552 -21.29 -1.76 13.46
CA GLU A 552 -21.66 -0.93 12.31
C GLU A 552 -21.89 -1.72 11.00
N LEU A 553 -21.91 -3.05 11.09
CA LEU A 553 -22.08 -3.94 9.94
C LEU A 553 -23.45 -4.60 9.94
N GLY A 554 -24.13 -4.62 8.79
CA GLY A 554 -25.25 -5.53 8.58
C GLY A 554 -24.81 -6.97 8.71
N PHE A 555 -25.53 -7.79 9.52
CA PHE A 555 -25.06 -9.14 9.85
C PHE A 555 -24.89 -10.05 8.63
N ALA A 556 -25.73 -9.92 7.62
CA ALA A 556 -25.65 -10.67 6.36
C ALA A 556 -25.04 -9.84 5.21
N GLU A 557 -24.61 -8.61 5.48
CA GLU A 557 -24.05 -7.70 4.48
C GLU A 557 -22.76 -8.23 3.91
N TYR A 558 -22.62 -8.13 2.57
CA TYR A 558 -21.46 -8.64 1.84
C TYR A 558 -21.35 -7.94 0.48
N HIS A 559 -20.23 -7.27 0.25
CA HIS A 559 -19.93 -6.56 -1.00
C HIS A 559 -18.64 -7.07 -1.60
N ALA A 560 -18.74 -7.74 -2.73
CA ALA A 560 -17.64 -8.29 -3.49
C ALA A 560 -17.91 -8.15 -5.00
N PRO A 561 -16.88 -8.07 -5.84
CA PRO A 561 -17.06 -8.01 -7.29
C PRO A 561 -17.73 -9.28 -7.84
N PRO A 562 -18.34 -9.21 -9.02
CA PRO A 562 -18.88 -10.38 -9.70
C PRO A 562 -17.78 -11.41 -9.98
N ARG A 563 -18.19 -12.66 -10.17
CA ARG A 563 -17.27 -13.76 -10.48
C ARG A 563 -16.49 -13.46 -11.76
N ASP A 564 -15.17 -13.60 -11.70
CA ASP A 564 -14.30 -13.43 -12.86
C ASP A 564 -14.56 -14.51 -13.92
N SER A 565 -14.65 -14.09 -15.19
CA SER A 565 -14.85 -14.94 -16.37
C SER A 565 -13.61 -15.04 -17.25
N LEU A 566 -12.47 -14.44 -16.86
CA LEU A 566 -11.24 -14.48 -17.66
C LEU A 566 -10.64 -15.89 -17.72
N PRO A 567 -9.93 -16.22 -18.81
CA PRO A 567 -9.32 -17.52 -18.95
C PRO A 567 -8.24 -17.77 -17.90
N PRO A 568 -7.90 -19.05 -17.62
CA PRO A 568 -6.79 -19.40 -16.76
C PRO A 568 -5.47 -18.75 -17.21
N SER A 569 -4.62 -18.42 -16.26
CA SER A 569 -3.29 -17.87 -16.52
C SER A 569 -2.20 -18.65 -15.80
N ILE A 570 -1.01 -18.68 -16.38
CA ILE A 570 0.19 -19.25 -15.75
C ILE A 570 1.26 -18.19 -15.71
N GLN A 571 1.82 -17.98 -14.52
CA GLN A 571 2.90 -17.06 -14.27
C GLN A 571 4.08 -17.84 -13.70
N PRO A 572 5.15 -18.10 -14.48
CA PRO A 572 6.32 -18.77 -13.97
C PRO A 572 7.10 -17.88 -13.00
N MET A 573 7.55 -18.48 -11.90
CA MET A 573 8.37 -17.84 -10.88
C MET A 573 9.83 -18.28 -11.10
N ILE A 574 10.51 -17.61 -12.05
CA ILE A 574 11.84 -18.02 -12.53
C ILE A 574 12.90 -17.18 -11.82
N ALA A 575 13.92 -17.87 -11.25
CA ALA A 575 15.11 -17.20 -10.78
C ALA A 575 15.95 -16.68 -11.98
N PRO A 576 16.72 -15.60 -11.80
CA PRO A 576 17.57 -15.04 -12.86
C PRO A 576 18.60 -16.02 -13.43
N SER A 577 19.01 -17.05 -12.67
CA SER A 577 19.86 -18.14 -13.13
C SER A 577 19.74 -19.34 -12.19
N TYR A 578 20.08 -20.54 -12.70
CA TYR A 578 20.17 -21.79 -11.95
C TYR A 578 21.58 -22.37 -12.04
N LEU A 579 22.01 -23.15 -11.04
CA LEU A 579 23.35 -23.74 -11.03
C LEU A 579 23.36 -25.11 -11.73
N ALA A 580 24.25 -25.29 -12.68
CA ALA A 580 24.49 -26.58 -13.33
C ALA A 580 24.91 -27.64 -12.30
N GLY A 581 24.48 -28.88 -12.53
CA GLY A 581 24.86 -30.02 -11.68
C GLY A 581 24.17 -30.04 -10.30
N ARG A 582 23.11 -29.27 -10.09
CA ARG A 582 22.27 -29.28 -8.90
C ARG A 582 20.81 -29.42 -9.27
N ASP A 583 20.06 -30.10 -8.42
CA ASP A 583 18.61 -30.11 -8.53
C ASP A 583 18.08 -28.70 -8.29
N ALA A 584 17.04 -28.32 -9.04
CA ALA A 584 16.41 -27.01 -8.91
C ALA A 584 14.89 -27.15 -8.75
N GLU A 585 14.31 -26.36 -7.86
CA GLU A 585 12.87 -26.23 -7.76
C GLU A 585 12.41 -25.11 -8.68
N LEU A 586 11.57 -25.44 -9.66
CA LEU A 586 10.90 -24.49 -10.54
C LEU A 586 9.45 -24.36 -10.09
N ARG A 587 9.01 -23.13 -9.87
CA ARG A 587 7.67 -22.77 -9.41
C ARG A 587 6.90 -22.00 -10.48
N ALA A 588 5.59 -22.14 -10.45
CA ALA A 588 4.67 -21.34 -11.23
C ALA A 588 3.37 -21.13 -10.47
N ARG A 589 2.75 -19.98 -10.65
CA ARG A 589 1.37 -19.74 -10.25
C ARG A 589 0.46 -20.22 -11.39
N ILE A 590 -0.47 -21.12 -11.07
CA ILE A 590 -1.49 -21.62 -12.01
C ILE A 590 -2.84 -21.13 -11.50
N VAL A 591 -3.29 -20.01 -12.05
CA VAL A 591 -4.46 -19.27 -11.59
C VAL A 591 -5.69 -19.67 -12.38
N ASP A 592 -6.66 -20.24 -11.70
CA ASP A 592 -7.95 -20.64 -12.24
C ASP A 592 -9.01 -20.70 -11.14
N ALA A 593 -10.25 -20.42 -11.49
CA ALA A 593 -11.41 -20.57 -10.60
C ALA A 593 -11.66 -22.05 -10.21
N THR A 594 -11.22 -23.01 -11.06
CA THR A 594 -11.23 -24.43 -10.78
C THR A 594 -9.82 -24.99 -10.79
N PRO A 595 -9.36 -25.66 -9.72
CA PRO A 595 -8.02 -26.22 -9.70
C PRO A 595 -7.85 -27.24 -10.84
N PRO A 596 -6.66 -27.31 -11.47
CA PRO A 596 -6.36 -28.38 -12.42
C PRO A 596 -6.23 -29.72 -11.71
N ASP A 597 -6.53 -30.81 -12.44
CA ASP A 597 -6.33 -32.17 -11.92
C ASP A 597 -4.86 -32.48 -11.72
N SER A 598 -4.00 -31.95 -12.59
CA SER A 598 -2.55 -32.01 -12.49
C SER A 598 -1.86 -31.01 -13.41
N ALA A 599 -0.58 -30.75 -13.14
CA ALA A 599 0.29 -29.94 -13.97
C ALA A 599 1.65 -30.64 -14.16
N THR A 600 2.27 -30.45 -15.33
CA THR A 600 3.59 -31.01 -15.66
C THR A 600 4.44 -29.95 -16.34
N LEU A 601 5.63 -29.77 -15.82
CA LEU A 601 6.68 -28.94 -16.42
C LEU A 601 7.46 -29.78 -17.43
N PHE A 602 7.68 -29.25 -18.62
CA PHE A 602 8.48 -29.82 -19.68
C PHE A 602 9.65 -28.89 -20.00
N ILE A 603 10.89 -29.37 -19.86
CA ILE A 603 12.10 -28.58 -20.05
C ILE A 603 13.02 -29.23 -21.07
N ARG A 604 13.74 -28.42 -21.88
CA ARG A 604 14.82 -28.88 -22.79
C ARG A 604 15.87 -27.79 -22.98
N PRO A 605 17.09 -28.13 -23.49
CA PRO A 605 18.01 -27.09 -23.97
C PRO A 605 17.38 -26.25 -25.08
N ALA A 606 17.62 -24.94 -25.09
CA ALA A 606 17.04 -24.01 -26.07
C ALA A 606 17.53 -24.27 -27.52
N MET A 607 18.69 -24.91 -27.68
CA MET A 607 19.24 -25.33 -28.97
C MET A 607 18.53 -26.54 -29.60
N GLY A 608 17.49 -27.06 -28.96
CA GLY A 608 16.69 -28.20 -29.41
C GLY A 608 16.89 -29.45 -28.58
N GLY A 609 16.18 -30.51 -28.96
CA GLY A 609 16.18 -31.79 -28.23
C GLY A 609 14.79 -32.17 -27.73
N PHE A 610 14.70 -33.28 -27.02
CA PHE A 610 13.45 -33.78 -26.45
C PHE A 610 13.15 -33.10 -25.11
N TYR A 611 11.91 -32.73 -24.89
CA TYR A 611 11.44 -32.30 -23.59
C TYR A 611 11.52 -33.42 -22.55
N ARG A 612 12.00 -33.07 -21.37
CA ARG A 612 11.96 -33.89 -20.16
C ARG A 612 10.82 -33.45 -19.29
N ALA A 613 10.01 -34.37 -18.78
CA ALA A 613 8.82 -34.05 -18.01
C ALA A 613 9.06 -34.17 -16.50
N PHE A 614 8.56 -33.22 -15.74
CA PHE A 614 8.59 -33.20 -14.28
C PHE A 614 7.21 -32.86 -13.75
N LYS A 615 6.63 -33.79 -12.96
CA LYS A 615 5.31 -33.56 -12.36
C LYS A 615 5.38 -32.43 -11.37
N MET A 616 4.43 -31.50 -11.45
CA MET A 616 4.28 -30.46 -10.47
C MET A 616 3.32 -30.88 -9.35
N HIS A 617 3.59 -30.43 -8.14
CA HIS A 617 2.76 -30.60 -6.95
C HIS A 617 2.33 -29.24 -6.41
N THR A 618 1.23 -29.18 -5.68
CA THR A 618 0.75 -27.95 -5.04
C THR A 618 1.71 -27.52 -3.93
N ALA A 619 2.09 -26.24 -3.91
CA ALA A 619 2.96 -25.62 -2.91
C ALA A 619 2.20 -24.63 -1.99
N GLY A 620 0.85 -24.60 -2.08
CA GLY A 620 -0.06 -23.70 -1.37
C GLY A 620 -0.69 -22.68 -2.31
N GLY A 621 -1.93 -22.28 -2.03
CA GLY A 621 -2.65 -21.32 -2.87
C GLY A 621 -2.70 -21.74 -4.34
N TYR A 622 -2.25 -20.83 -5.19
CA TYR A 622 -2.11 -21.05 -6.63
C TYR A 622 -0.73 -21.54 -7.06
N GLU A 623 0.20 -21.74 -6.11
CA GLU A 623 1.57 -22.15 -6.43
C GLU A 623 1.68 -23.65 -6.66
N TYR A 624 2.43 -23.98 -7.70
CA TYR A 624 2.83 -25.34 -8.07
C TYR A 624 4.35 -25.37 -8.25
N ALA A 625 4.98 -26.44 -7.78
CA ALA A 625 6.42 -26.62 -7.83
C ALA A 625 6.80 -27.97 -8.47
N ALA A 626 7.91 -27.99 -9.19
CA ALA A 626 8.53 -29.19 -9.71
C ALA A 626 10.03 -29.21 -9.34
N THR A 627 10.52 -30.33 -8.82
CA THR A 627 11.96 -30.58 -8.67
C THR A 627 12.52 -31.08 -9.98
N VAL A 628 13.34 -30.27 -10.64
CA VAL A 628 14.05 -30.60 -11.87
C VAL A 628 15.42 -31.18 -11.50
N ALA A 629 15.66 -32.41 -11.89
CA ALA A 629 16.89 -33.09 -11.56
C ALA A 629 18.14 -32.46 -12.23
N ALA A 630 19.27 -32.47 -11.56
CA ALA A 630 20.57 -31.93 -12.02
C ALA A 630 20.95 -32.43 -13.43
N THR A 631 20.59 -33.68 -13.75
CA THR A 631 20.86 -34.26 -15.07
C THR A 631 20.08 -33.63 -16.23
N ALA A 632 19.06 -32.83 -15.92
CA ALA A 632 18.30 -32.06 -16.92
C ALA A 632 18.76 -30.59 -17.00
N LEU A 633 19.60 -30.15 -16.08
CA LEU A 633 20.10 -28.77 -15.96
C LEU A 633 21.60 -28.73 -16.32
N GLN A 634 21.90 -28.90 -17.59
CA GLN A 634 23.25 -28.71 -18.15
C GLN A 634 23.52 -27.24 -18.32
N GLU A 635 24.79 -26.85 -18.30
CA GLU A 635 25.16 -25.43 -18.53
C GLU A 635 24.69 -24.93 -19.91
N GLY A 636 24.13 -23.75 -19.94
CA GLY A 636 23.61 -23.06 -21.13
C GLY A 636 22.13 -22.71 -21.06
N PRO A 637 21.61 -22.07 -22.10
CA PRO A 637 20.21 -21.67 -22.18
C PRO A 637 19.27 -22.87 -22.33
N HIS A 638 18.18 -22.85 -21.57
CA HIS A 638 17.07 -23.80 -21.62
C HIS A 638 15.76 -23.09 -21.92
N GLU A 639 14.77 -23.86 -22.33
CA GLU A 639 13.40 -23.41 -22.43
C GLU A 639 12.46 -24.43 -21.78
N PHE A 640 11.35 -23.94 -21.26
CA PHE A 640 10.34 -24.81 -20.65
C PHE A 640 8.91 -24.36 -20.99
N VAL A 641 7.98 -25.29 -20.88
CA VAL A 641 6.54 -25.09 -20.98
C VAL A 641 5.83 -25.85 -19.88
N ILE A 642 4.60 -25.45 -19.56
CA ILE A 642 3.79 -26.11 -18.52
C ILE A 642 2.49 -26.60 -19.15
N ALA A 643 2.23 -27.88 -19.08
CA ALA A 643 0.97 -28.50 -19.48
C ALA A 643 0.06 -28.69 -18.27
N VAL A 644 -1.17 -28.24 -18.39
CA VAL A 644 -2.23 -28.29 -17.37
C VAL A 644 -3.32 -29.24 -17.84
N PHE A 645 -3.73 -30.15 -16.99
CA PHE A 645 -4.69 -31.22 -17.28
C PHE A 645 -6.01 -30.98 -16.57
N ARG A 646 -7.14 -31.12 -17.29
CA ARG A 646 -8.51 -31.04 -16.78
C ARG A 646 -9.39 -32.09 -17.47
N GLY A 647 -9.76 -33.14 -16.75
CA GLY A 647 -10.47 -34.28 -17.33
C GLY A 647 -9.70 -34.84 -18.50
N ARG A 648 -10.28 -34.72 -19.72
CA ARG A 648 -9.65 -35.16 -20.96
C ARG A 648 -8.93 -34.04 -21.74
N SER A 649 -9.02 -32.80 -21.27
CA SER A 649 -8.36 -31.68 -21.94
C SER A 649 -6.97 -31.42 -21.36
N THR A 650 -6.07 -31.01 -22.23
CA THR A 650 -4.71 -30.58 -21.91
C THR A 650 -4.46 -29.23 -22.56
N THR A 651 -3.94 -28.27 -21.83
CA THR A 651 -3.50 -27.00 -22.41
C THR A 651 -2.06 -26.72 -22.01
N THR A 652 -1.20 -26.48 -23.01
CA THR A 652 0.22 -26.20 -22.78
C THR A 652 0.49 -24.70 -22.96
N PHE A 653 1.08 -24.10 -21.95
CA PHE A 653 1.43 -22.68 -21.87
C PHE A 653 2.93 -22.46 -22.06
N PRO A 654 3.36 -21.29 -22.57
CA PRO A 654 2.57 -20.07 -22.79
C PRO A 654 1.76 -20.05 -24.11
N ALA A 655 1.94 -21.02 -25.01
CA ALA A 655 1.30 -21.02 -26.33
C ALA A 655 -0.22 -21.18 -26.30
N GLY A 656 -0.81 -21.69 -25.23
CA GLY A 656 -2.25 -21.97 -25.14
C GLY A 656 -2.73 -23.14 -26.03
N VAL A 657 -1.83 -24.04 -26.45
CA VAL A 657 -2.12 -25.14 -27.36
C VAL A 657 -2.74 -26.31 -26.61
N ASN A 658 -3.83 -26.88 -27.16
CA ASN A 658 -4.51 -28.03 -26.57
C ASN A 658 -3.82 -29.37 -26.89
N ARG A 659 -2.50 -29.46 -26.70
CA ARG A 659 -1.63 -30.61 -26.95
C ARG A 659 -0.49 -30.60 -25.92
N LYS A 660 0.14 -31.78 -25.75
CA LYS A 660 1.37 -31.95 -24.97
C LYS A 660 2.59 -31.83 -25.89
N PRO A 661 3.77 -31.45 -25.38
CA PRO A 661 5.00 -31.37 -26.17
C PRO A 661 5.43 -32.68 -26.83
N TRP A 662 4.88 -33.83 -26.43
CA TRP A 662 5.17 -35.13 -27.01
C TRP A 662 4.13 -35.64 -28.04
N ASP A 663 3.03 -34.89 -28.20
CA ASP A 663 2.03 -35.24 -29.18
C ASP A 663 2.59 -34.90 -30.59
N TRP A 664 2.35 -35.79 -31.53
CA TRP A 664 2.91 -35.66 -32.90
C TRP A 664 2.45 -34.39 -33.64
N ASP A 665 1.32 -33.86 -33.24
CA ASP A 665 0.70 -32.65 -33.79
C ASP A 665 0.86 -31.42 -32.86
N TYR A 666 1.85 -31.45 -31.94
CA TYR A 666 2.17 -30.30 -31.13
C TYR A 666 2.85 -29.21 -31.95
N ASP A 667 2.21 -28.05 -32.01
CA ASP A 667 2.65 -26.89 -32.78
C ASP A 667 2.98 -25.64 -31.94
N GLY A 668 3.03 -25.80 -30.60
CA GLY A 668 3.35 -24.70 -29.67
C GLY A 668 4.76 -24.17 -29.89
N ARG A 669 4.88 -22.90 -30.31
CA ARG A 669 6.18 -22.23 -30.56
C ARG A 669 6.64 -21.33 -29.43
N ALA A 670 5.76 -20.95 -28.52
CA ALA A 670 6.11 -20.11 -27.38
C ALA A 670 6.57 -20.97 -26.19
N SER A 671 7.64 -20.54 -25.55
CA SER A 671 8.22 -21.15 -24.33
C SER A 671 8.76 -20.05 -23.42
N TRP A 672 9.04 -20.38 -22.15
CA TRP A 672 9.75 -19.50 -21.23
C TRP A 672 11.22 -19.85 -21.21
N PRO A 673 12.13 -18.84 -21.26
CA PRO A 673 13.56 -19.06 -21.19
C PRO A 673 14.00 -19.33 -19.75
N LEU A 674 15.08 -20.08 -19.60
CA LEU A 674 15.75 -20.38 -18.32
C LEU A 674 17.24 -20.47 -18.56
N GLU A 675 18.04 -19.81 -17.69
CA GLU A 675 19.50 -19.82 -17.78
C GLU A 675 20.11 -20.75 -16.73
N VAL A 676 20.94 -21.68 -17.18
CA VAL A 676 21.73 -22.57 -16.31
C VAL A 676 23.20 -22.23 -16.44
N VAL A 677 23.86 -21.93 -15.32
CA VAL A 677 25.23 -21.44 -15.30
C VAL A 677 26.13 -22.30 -14.43
N SER A 678 27.46 -22.31 -14.72
CA SER A 678 28.39 -22.96 -13.85
C SER A 678 28.53 -22.21 -12.51
N PRO A 679 29.00 -22.88 -11.43
CA PRO A 679 29.22 -22.22 -10.14
C PRO A 679 30.22 -21.06 -10.21
N GLN A 680 31.15 -21.06 -11.17
CA GLN A 680 32.15 -20.01 -11.37
C GLN A 680 31.70 -18.90 -12.32
N THR A 681 30.57 -19.04 -12.98
CA THR A 681 30.05 -17.99 -13.88
C THR A 681 29.80 -16.71 -13.09
N PRO A 682 30.40 -15.57 -13.48
CA PRO A 682 30.19 -14.30 -12.77
C PRO A 682 28.73 -13.94 -12.63
N LEU A 683 28.30 -13.46 -11.44
CA LEU A 683 26.95 -13.00 -11.21
C LEU A 683 26.84 -11.53 -11.61
N ARG A 684 26.00 -11.24 -12.60
CA ARG A 684 25.74 -9.87 -13.02
C ARG A 684 24.86 -9.16 -12.00
N LEU A 685 25.41 -8.16 -11.30
CA LEU A 685 24.69 -7.33 -10.35
C LEU A 685 24.05 -6.11 -11.00
N PHE A 686 24.65 -5.60 -12.08
CA PHE A 686 24.13 -4.46 -12.82
C PHE A 686 24.46 -4.56 -14.32
N SER A 687 23.48 -4.26 -15.17
CA SER A 687 23.59 -4.13 -16.62
C SER A 687 22.66 -3.02 -17.12
N PRO A 688 23.18 -1.95 -17.73
CA PRO A 688 22.38 -0.78 -18.12
C PRO A 688 21.15 -1.11 -18.99
N GLY A 689 21.31 -1.98 -19.98
CA GLY A 689 20.22 -2.35 -20.88
C GLY A 689 19.06 -3.12 -20.23
N LEU A 690 19.29 -3.72 -19.06
CA LEU A 690 18.26 -4.48 -18.33
C LEU A 690 17.75 -3.78 -17.07
N ASP A 691 18.58 -2.88 -16.49
CA ASP A 691 18.35 -2.42 -15.13
C ASP A 691 18.09 -0.92 -14.99
N ALA A 692 18.37 -0.12 -16.02
CA ALA A 692 18.29 1.33 -15.91
C ALA A 692 16.90 1.83 -15.52
N GLU A 693 15.84 1.19 -16.03
CA GLU A 693 14.46 1.52 -15.68
C GLU A 693 14.06 1.10 -14.24
N ARG A 694 14.83 0.19 -13.64
CA ARG A 694 14.65 -0.30 -12.27
C ARG A 694 15.36 0.53 -11.21
N LEU A 695 16.23 1.49 -11.62
CA LEU A 695 16.97 2.35 -10.72
C LEU A 695 16.05 3.37 -10.04
N ALA A 696 16.23 3.54 -8.74
CA ALA A 696 15.68 4.66 -7.97
C ALA A 696 16.78 5.70 -7.77
N PHE A 697 16.44 6.99 -7.87
CA PHE A 697 17.40 8.08 -7.81
C PHE A 697 17.13 9.06 -6.68
N THR A 698 18.19 9.69 -6.16
CA THR A 698 18.08 10.89 -5.33
C THR A 698 17.33 11.99 -6.09
N ARG A 699 16.39 12.67 -5.42
CA ARG A 699 15.67 13.83 -5.99
C ARG A 699 16.63 15.00 -6.27
N ILE A 700 16.44 15.58 -7.43
CA ILE A 700 17.05 16.83 -7.86
C ILE A 700 15.89 17.70 -8.34
N GLY A 701 15.34 18.59 -7.58
CA GLY A 701 14.22 19.46 -7.93
C GLY A 701 13.72 19.44 -9.39
N ASP A 702 12.61 20.03 -9.70
CA ASP A 702 11.96 19.90 -11.03
C ASP A 702 12.78 20.38 -12.23
N ALA A 703 13.76 21.26 -12.02
CA ALA A 703 14.59 21.83 -13.07
C ALA A 703 15.71 20.90 -13.59
N GLY A 704 16.04 19.82 -12.88
CA GLY A 704 17.20 18.97 -13.15
C GLY A 704 16.97 17.61 -13.77
N ARG A 705 15.71 17.21 -14.02
CA ARG A 705 15.36 15.84 -14.38
C ARG A 705 15.79 15.39 -15.79
N ARG A 706 16.19 16.28 -16.69
CA ARG A 706 16.53 15.92 -18.06
C ARG A 706 18.05 15.91 -18.25
N GLY A 707 18.64 14.72 -18.43
CA GLY A 707 19.98 14.54 -18.95
C GLY A 707 21.06 14.06 -17.99
N LEU A 708 20.74 13.84 -16.70
CA LEU A 708 21.73 13.47 -15.67
C LEU A 708 22.01 11.98 -15.59
N PHE A 709 21.12 11.19 -16.12
CA PHE A 709 21.35 9.78 -16.35
C PHE A 709 20.67 9.38 -17.67
N ARG A 710 21.32 8.51 -18.42
CA ARG A 710 20.80 7.93 -19.65
C ARG A 710 21.49 6.62 -19.96
N VAL A 711 20.82 5.76 -20.69
CA VAL A 711 21.47 4.63 -21.35
C VAL A 711 21.83 5.06 -22.75
N GLN A 712 23.10 4.88 -23.11
CA GLN A 712 23.62 5.11 -24.45
C GLN A 712 24.53 3.94 -24.86
N PHE A 713 25.00 3.92 -26.09
CA PHE A 713 25.90 2.87 -26.55
C PHE A 713 27.37 3.32 -26.38
N SER A 714 28.18 2.41 -25.88
CA SER A 714 29.63 2.62 -25.82
C SER A 714 30.24 2.84 -27.21
N ASP A 715 31.08 3.85 -27.34
CA ASP A 715 31.87 4.16 -28.54
C ASP A 715 32.96 3.12 -28.84
N VAL A 716 33.29 2.27 -27.86
CA VAL A 716 34.34 1.24 -27.96
C VAL A 716 33.75 -0.16 -28.16
N THR A 717 32.75 -0.52 -27.36
CA THR A 717 32.18 -1.89 -27.36
C THR A 717 30.88 -2.02 -28.10
N GLY A 718 30.19 -0.90 -28.38
CA GLY A 718 28.82 -0.91 -28.89
C GLY A 718 27.76 -1.44 -27.90
N LEU A 719 28.14 -1.75 -26.66
CA LEU A 719 27.21 -2.23 -25.62
C LEU A 719 26.52 -1.05 -24.90
N PRO A 720 25.33 -1.27 -24.32
CA PRO A 720 24.67 -0.27 -23.50
C PRO A 720 25.54 0.14 -22.31
N VAL A 721 25.65 1.44 -22.06
CA VAL A 721 26.34 2.02 -20.91
C VAL A 721 25.42 2.97 -20.15
N PHE A 722 25.55 2.97 -18.85
CA PHE A 722 24.82 3.87 -17.95
C PHE A 722 25.67 5.13 -17.74
N HIS A 723 25.27 6.21 -18.40
CA HIS A 723 25.83 7.54 -18.23
C HIS A 723 25.23 8.14 -16.95
N PHE A 724 26.07 8.42 -15.97
CA PHE A 724 25.68 8.87 -14.65
C PHE A 724 26.50 10.12 -14.26
N GLU A 725 25.85 11.27 -14.30
CA GLU A 725 26.48 12.58 -14.10
C GLU A 725 25.87 13.27 -12.88
N ARG A 726 26.73 13.89 -12.05
CA ARG A 726 26.28 14.65 -10.89
C ARG A 726 25.63 15.96 -11.33
N PRO A 727 24.40 16.25 -10.90
CA PRO A 727 23.70 17.47 -11.28
C PRO A 727 24.34 18.71 -10.65
N VAL A 728 24.44 19.78 -11.43
CA VAL A 728 24.84 21.12 -10.98
C VAL A 728 23.85 22.11 -11.60
N ASP A 729 23.17 22.91 -10.78
CA ASP A 729 22.25 23.93 -11.27
C ASP A 729 22.99 25.20 -11.75
N ALA A 730 22.24 26.14 -12.35
CA ALA A 730 22.79 27.40 -12.85
C ALA A 730 23.41 28.29 -11.75
N ARG A 731 23.17 28.02 -10.48
CA ARG A 731 23.71 28.70 -9.30
C ARG A 731 24.91 27.97 -8.71
N GLY A 732 25.34 26.84 -9.32
CA GLY A 732 26.41 26.01 -8.82
C GLY A 732 25.99 25.07 -7.66
N TRP A 733 24.68 24.97 -7.37
CA TRP A 733 24.18 24.01 -6.39
C TRP A 733 24.23 22.58 -6.94
N SER A 734 24.59 21.66 -6.10
CA SER A 734 24.65 20.25 -6.41
C SER A 734 24.35 19.45 -5.13
N PRO A 735 23.63 18.32 -5.18
CA PRO A 735 23.40 17.50 -4.00
C PRO A 735 24.71 16.97 -3.42
N ASP A 736 24.81 16.87 -2.10
CA ASP A 736 26.00 16.31 -1.44
C ASP A 736 26.24 14.85 -1.83
N ASP A 737 25.16 14.14 -2.14
CA ASP A 737 25.17 12.74 -2.53
C ASP A 737 24.13 12.52 -3.64
N TYR A 738 24.56 12.19 -4.83
CA TYR A 738 23.69 11.81 -5.93
C TYR A 738 23.80 10.30 -6.14
N THR A 739 22.74 9.58 -5.80
CA THR A 739 22.73 8.12 -5.71
C THR A 739 21.72 7.50 -6.64
N ALA A 740 22.12 6.43 -7.35
CA ALA A 740 21.27 5.48 -8.03
C ALA A 740 21.25 4.17 -7.23
N SER A 741 20.08 3.60 -6.97
CA SER A 741 19.88 2.38 -6.16
C SER A 741 19.11 1.33 -6.94
N LEU A 742 19.58 0.09 -6.92
CA LEU A 742 18.96 -1.07 -7.55
C LEU A 742 18.75 -2.18 -6.52
N VAL A 743 17.53 -2.74 -6.45
CA VAL A 743 17.28 -3.98 -5.70
C VAL A 743 17.78 -5.16 -6.49
N ILE A 744 18.65 -5.98 -5.87
CA ILE A 744 19.34 -7.14 -6.46
C ILE A 744 19.12 -8.43 -5.66
N LYS A 745 18.19 -8.44 -4.68
CA LYS A 745 17.95 -9.59 -3.79
C LYS A 745 17.61 -10.86 -4.58
N ASP A 746 16.89 -10.76 -5.68
CA ASP A 746 16.55 -11.85 -6.59
C ASP A 746 17.79 -12.58 -7.13
N ARG A 747 18.82 -11.81 -7.53
CA ARG A 747 20.09 -12.32 -8.05
C ARG A 747 20.92 -13.00 -6.96
N VAL A 748 20.96 -12.36 -5.79
CA VAL A 748 21.68 -12.88 -4.61
C VAL A 748 21.08 -14.22 -4.17
N VAL A 749 19.73 -14.29 -4.06
CA VAL A 749 19.01 -15.51 -3.68
C VAL A 749 19.23 -16.64 -4.69
N ALA A 750 19.25 -16.34 -6.01
CA ALA A 750 19.51 -17.32 -7.06
C ALA A 750 20.89 -17.99 -6.93
N ARG A 751 21.84 -17.32 -6.30
CA ARG A 751 23.24 -17.81 -6.10
C ARG A 751 23.56 -18.12 -4.64
N ARG A 752 22.58 -18.15 -3.74
CA ARG A 752 22.79 -18.37 -2.29
C ARG A 752 23.68 -19.59 -1.99
N ALA A 753 23.58 -20.64 -2.80
CA ALA A 753 24.33 -21.88 -2.59
C ALA A 753 25.85 -21.76 -2.77
N ASN A 754 26.35 -20.69 -3.42
CA ASN A 754 27.78 -20.48 -3.65
C ASN A 754 28.22 -19.00 -3.56
N ILE A 755 27.31 -18.08 -3.19
CA ILE A 755 27.61 -16.64 -3.17
C ILE A 755 28.67 -16.28 -2.11
N ALA A 756 28.71 -17.04 -1.00
CA ALA A 756 29.66 -16.80 0.08
C ALA A 756 31.14 -16.99 -0.36
N ASP A 757 31.38 -17.75 -1.43
CA ASP A 757 32.73 -18.00 -1.98
C ASP A 757 33.17 -16.91 -2.95
N ALA A 758 32.31 -15.96 -3.28
CA ALA A 758 32.66 -14.81 -4.11
C ALA A 758 33.63 -13.88 -3.36
N ASN A 759 34.56 -13.25 -4.06
CA ASN A 759 35.62 -12.47 -3.42
C ASN A 759 35.89 -11.10 -4.01
N ALA A 760 35.37 -10.78 -5.20
CA ALA A 760 35.61 -9.50 -5.83
C ALA A 760 34.39 -9.03 -6.65
N LEU A 761 34.21 -7.71 -6.69
CA LEU A 761 33.43 -7.05 -7.73
C LEU A 761 34.32 -6.67 -8.89
N GLN A 762 33.93 -7.00 -10.10
CA GLN A 762 34.50 -6.41 -11.29
C GLN A 762 33.57 -5.35 -11.82
N VAL A 763 34.10 -4.17 -12.04
CA VAL A 763 33.38 -3.01 -12.55
C VAL A 763 34.07 -2.54 -13.83
N ARG A 764 33.30 -2.51 -14.95
CA ARG A 764 33.76 -1.93 -16.19
C ARG A 764 33.18 -0.53 -16.34
N LEU A 765 34.05 0.47 -16.31
CA LEU A 765 33.63 1.87 -16.29
C LEU A 765 34.68 2.82 -16.85
N ARG A 766 34.27 4.07 -17.11
CA ARG A 766 35.17 5.23 -17.37
C ARG A 766 34.64 6.48 -16.67
N GLY A 767 35.52 7.43 -16.36
CA GLY A 767 35.19 8.76 -15.89
C GLY A 767 34.78 9.70 -17.04
N LEU A 768 33.93 10.67 -16.78
CA LEU A 768 33.61 11.78 -17.70
C LEU A 768 34.76 12.81 -17.74
N GLY A 769 35.72 12.72 -16.80
CA GLY A 769 36.93 13.50 -16.69
C GLY A 769 38.00 12.75 -15.90
N PRO A 770 39.17 13.35 -15.67
CA PRO A 770 40.25 12.70 -14.92
C PRO A 770 39.88 12.54 -13.44
N ARG A 771 40.36 11.41 -12.87
CA ARG A 771 40.26 11.09 -11.43
C ARG A 771 38.86 11.22 -10.85
N GLN A 772 37.86 10.70 -11.55
CA GLN A 772 36.49 10.61 -11.04
C GLN A 772 36.40 9.57 -9.94
N ARG A 773 35.52 9.79 -8.93
CA ARG A 773 35.31 8.85 -7.84
C ARG A 773 33.86 8.37 -7.81
N LEU A 774 33.67 7.07 -7.96
CA LEU A 774 32.39 6.41 -7.81
C LEU A 774 32.37 5.63 -6.50
N HIS A 775 31.39 5.92 -5.62
CA HIS A 775 31.14 5.09 -4.45
C HIS A 775 30.20 3.95 -4.82
N ILE A 776 30.58 2.73 -4.45
CA ILE A 776 29.75 1.53 -4.61
C ILE A 776 29.36 1.07 -3.22
N THR A 777 28.07 0.90 -2.97
CA THR A 777 27.52 0.47 -1.69
C THR A 777 26.67 -0.78 -1.87
N LEU A 778 26.92 -1.80 -1.06
CA LEU A 778 26.11 -2.99 -0.90
C LEU A 778 25.36 -2.87 0.42
N MET A 779 24.02 -2.86 0.36
CA MET A 779 23.17 -2.76 1.54
C MET A 779 22.52 -4.11 1.83
N GLU A 780 22.67 -4.57 3.06
CA GLU A 780 22.00 -5.77 3.55
C GLU A 780 20.53 -5.49 3.89
N ASP A 781 19.71 -6.53 3.95
CA ASP A 781 18.27 -6.44 4.22
C ASP A 781 17.95 -5.92 5.64
N ASP A 782 18.89 -6.02 6.58
CA ASP A 782 18.79 -5.39 7.91
C ASP A 782 19.21 -3.91 7.94
N GLY A 783 19.61 -3.34 6.79
CA GLY A 783 20.05 -1.96 6.66
C GLY A 783 21.54 -1.71 6.89
N THR A 784 22.33 -2.74 7.22
CA THR A 784 23.79 -2.58 7.33
C THR A 784 24.36 -2.28 5.94
N SER A 785 25.05 -1.15 5.81
CA SER A 785 25.58 -0.67 4.52
C SER A 785 27.11 -0.77 4.49
N TRP A 786 27.62 -1.38 3.44
CA TRP A 786 29.05 -1.58 3.18
C TRP A 786 29.45 -0.82 1.92
N SER A 787 30.40 0.08 2.00
CA SER A 787 30.76 1.00 0.90
C SER A 787 32.24 0.97 0.62
N THR A 788 32.61 1.14 -0.63
CA THR A 788 33.98 1.39 -1.11
C THR A 788 33.95 2.45 -2.20
N ALA A 789 35.14 3.00 -2.57
CA ALA A 789 35.26 3.98 -3.63
C ALA A 789 36.21 3.48 -4.73
N VAL A 790 35.82 3.66 -5.97
CA VAL A 790 36.59 3.38 -7.17
C VAL A 790 37.01 4.69 -7.82
N ILE A 791 38.30 4.87 -8.09
CA ILE A 791 38.82 6.04 -8.79
C ILE A 791 39.09 5.64 -10.26
N VAL A 792 38.57 6.44 -11.19
CA VAL A 792 38.64 6.18 -12.62
C VAL A 792 39.03 7.43 -13.40
N ASP A 793 39.81 7.24 -14.43
CA ASP A 793 40.14 8.26 -15.42
C ASP A 793 39.21 8.18 -16.63
N SER A 794 39.39 9.05 -17.61
CA SER A 794 38.52 9.16 -18.79
C SER A 794 38.58 7.96 -19.75
N GLY A 795 39.54 7.05 -19.57
CA GLY A 795 39.64 5.81 -20.35
C GLY A 795 38.81 4.67 -19.76
N TRP A 796 38.28 3.79 -20.62
CA TRP A 796 37.65 2.56 -20.18
C TRP A 796 38.61 1.66 -19.41
N SER A 797 38.22 1.19 -18.25
CA SER A 797 38.99 0.29 -17.41
C SER A 797 38.12 -0.81 -16.78
N ASP A 798 38.72 -1.98 -16.60
CA ASP A 798 38.15 -3.09 -15.82
C ASP A 798 38.82 -3.07 -14.45
N GLN A 799 38.06 -2.68 -13.44
CA GLN A 799 38.54 -2.60 -12.06
C GLN A 799 38.04 -3.78 -11.23
N SER A 800 38.97 -4.46 -10.58
CA SER A 800 38.66 -5.54 -9.63
C SER A 800 38.72 -4.98 -8.21
N VAL A 801 37.59 -4.97 -7.53
CA VAL A 801 37.44 -4.47 -6.16
C VAL A 801 37.25 -5.66 -5.24
N PRO A 802 38.25 -6.00 -4.38
CA PRO A 802 38.10 -7.10 -3.44
C PRO A 802 36.96 -6.78 -2.44
N LEU A 803 36.18 -7.79 -2.09
CA LEU A 803 35.07 -7.60 -1.12
C LEU A 803 35.56 -7.19 0.26
N SER A 804 36.82 -7.51 0.60
CA SER A 804 37.50 -7.04 1.83
C SER A 804 37.78 -5.54 1.87
N ALA A 805 37.65 -4.83 0.72
CA ALA A 805 37.77 -3.38 0.65
C ALA A 805 36.50 -2.64 1.04
N PHE A 806 35.37 -3.35 1.21
CA PHE A 806 34.12 -2.77 1.68
C PHE A 806 34.18 -2.59 3.20
N ALA A 807 33.93 -1.36 3.65
CA ALA A 807 33.84 -0.98 5.03
C ALA A 807 32.46 -0.42 5.34
N LEU A 808 32.09 -0.37 6.61
CA LEU A 808 30.85 0.27 7.02
C LEU A 808 30.78 1.69 6.46
N GLY A 809 29.68 1.99 5.81
CA GLY A 809 29.45 3.25 5.13
C GLY A 809 27.97 3.64 5.15
N ARG A 810 27.66 4.83 4.65
CA ARG A 810 26.27 5.27 4.52
C ARG A 810 25.65 4.76 3.23
N GLY A 811 24.43 4.26 3.33
CA GLY A 811 23.53 4.04 2.20
C GLY A 811 22.38 5.04 2.24
N VAL A 812 21.68 5.21 1.12
CA VAL A 812 20.50 6.07 1.01
C VAL A 812 19.27 5.20 0.78
N LEU A 813 18.20 5.43 1.56
CA LEU A 813 16.94 4.76 1.31
C LEU A 813 16.16 5.53 0.21
N LEU A 814 16.00 4.90 -0.96
CA LEU A 814 15.34 5.48 -2.14
C LEU A 814 14.15 4.62 -2.58
N PRO A 815 13.06 5.23 -3.07
CA PRO A 815 12.85 6.67 -3.28
C PRO A 815 12.83 7.49 -1.98
N GLU A 816 13.18 8.78 -2.09
CA GLU A 816 13.13 9.70 -0.95
C GLU A 816 11.69 9.97 -0.52
N GLY A 817 11.45 10.08 0.79
CA GLY A 817 10.15 10.42 1.35
C GLY A 817 9.65 11.82 0.94
N PHE A 818 8.33 12.04 1.11
CA PHE A 818 7.69 13.32 0.81
C PHE A 818 6.60 13.64 1.86
N PRO A 819 6.53 14.86 2.42
CA PRO A 819 7.63 15.82 2.45
C PRO A 819 8.78 15.26 3.32
N GLY A 820 9.99 15.70 3.11
CA GLY A 820 11.08 15.33 3.98
C GLY A 820 12.46 15.30 3.30
N GLU A 821 13.44 14.97 4.11
CA GLU A 821 14.84 14.86 3.72
C GLU A 821 15.22 13.39 3.45
N ARG A 822 16.42 13.21 2.92
CA ARG A 822 16.99 11.89 2.65
C ARG A 822 17.17 11.08 3.93
N ASN A 823 16.70 9.84 3.91
CA ASN A 823 17.00 8.87 4.94
C ASN A 823 18.31 8.15 4.63
N TYR A 824 19.33 8.44 5.43
CA TYR A 824 20.57 7.69 5.39
C TYR A 824 20.51 6.50 6.35
N TRP A 825 20.94 5.35 5.85
CA TRP A 825 21.27 4.23 6.69
C TRP A 825 22.73 4.39 7.11
N VAL A 826 22.93 4.98 8.27
CA VAL A 826 24.25 5.27 8.82
C VAL A 826 24.44 4.42 10.08
N GLY A 827 25.39 3.52 10.02
CA GLY A 827 25.73 2.67 11.13
C GLY A 827 25.01 1.31 11.12
N PRO A 828 25.46 0.40 11.98
CA PRO A 828 24.97 -0.96 12.04
C PRO A 828 23.59 -1.06 12.67
N ALA A 829 22.79 -1.96 12.14
CA ALA A 829 21.55 -2.39 12.77
C ALA A 829 21.85 -3.39 13.89
N ALA A 830 21.10 -3.35 15.00
CA ALA A 830 21.04 -4.39 16.04
C ALA A 830 22.42 -4.97 16.47
N GLY A 831 23.40 -4.12 16.73
CA GLY A 831 24.71 -4.55 17.22
C GLY A 831 25.70 -5.02 16.14
N ARG A 832 25.33 -4.94 14.84
CA ARG A 832 26.23 -5.15 13.72
C ARG A 832 27.27 -4.02 13.64
N GLY A 833 28.42 -4.31 12.97
CA GLY A 833 29.47 -3.32 12.73
C GLY A 833 30.58 -3.27 13.79
N ALA A 834 30.67 -4.26 14.66
CA ALA A 834 31.85 -4.46 15.51
C ALA A 834 33.10 -4.71 14.64
N GLY A 835 34.33 -4.47 15.13
CA GLY A 835 35.54 -4.53 14.34
C GLY A 835 35.83 -5.85 13.59
N ALA A 836 35.18 -6.95 14.03
CA ALA A 836 35.22 -8.26 13.35
C ALA A 836 34.11 -8.52 12.34
N ASP A 837 33.12 -7.63 12.24
CA ASP A 837 31.98 -7.80 11.36
C ASP A 837 32.38 -7.67 9.88
N ARG A 838 31.65 -8.36 9.01
CA ARG A 838 31.89 -8.42 7.56
C ARG A 838 30.60 -8.39 6.79
N LEU A 839 30.69 -7.97 5.53
CA LEU A 839 29.63 -8.03 4.55
C LEU A 839 29.11 -9.46 4.40
N ARG A 840 27.81 -9.64 4.61
CA ARG A 840 27.08 -10.90 4.37
C ARG A 840 26.45 -10.84 2.98
N LEU A 841 27.13 -11.44 1.99
CA LEU A 841 26.68 -11.40 0.59
C LEU A 841 25.28 -11.97 0.38
N ASP A 842 24.92 -13.03 1.11
CA ASP A 842 23.63 -13.70 1.04
C ASP A 842 22.47 -12.87 1.63
N HIS A 843 22.79 -11.78 2.33
CA HIS A 843 21.83 -10.81 2.86
C HIS A 843 21.77 -9.51 2.05
N VAL A 844 22.57 -9.36 1.00
CA VAL A 844 22.57 -8.13 0.19
C VAL A 844 21.23 -7.97 -0.54
N GLU A 845 20.57 -6.87 -0.26
CA GLU A 845 19.30 -6.48 -0.89
C GLU A 845 19.50 -5.47 -2.02
N ARG A 846 20.42 -4.50 -1.83
CA ARG A 846 20.57 -3.37 -2.75
C ARG A 846 22.03 -3.12 -3.14
N LEU A 847 22.18 -2.72 -4.41
CA LEU A 847 23.41 -2.12 -4.96
C LEU A 847 23.15 -0.62 -5.16
N GLN A 848 24.08 0.23 -4.69
CA GLN A 848 24.01 1.66 -4.92
C GLN A 848 25.29 2.19 -5.58
N LEU A 849 25.09 3.15 -6.47
CA LEU A 849 26.14 3.93 -7.13
C LEU A 849 25.97 5.39 -6.72
N SER A 850 26.99 6.00 -6.12
CA SER A 850 26.90 7.37 -5.60
C SER A 850 28.04 8.25 -6.08
N LEU A 851 27.68 9.45 -6.56
CA LEU A 851 28.60 10.54 -6.84
C LEU A 851 28.48 11.56 -5.67
N ARG A 852 29.49 11.58 -4.80
CA ARG A 852 29.50 12.40 -3.58
C ARG A 852 30.26 13.70 -3.80
N ARG A 853 29.85 14.76 -3.07
CA ARG A 853 30.59 16.02 -3.07
C ARG A 853 31.94 15.82 -2.39
N GLU A 854 33.03 16.27 -3.07
CA GLU A 854 34.36 16.29 -2.48
C GLU A 854 34.78 17.72 -2.18
N GLU A 855 35.40 17.95 -1.02
CA GLU A 855 35.97 19.26 -0.69
C GLU A 855 37.05 19.64 -1.68
N GLY A 856 36.96 20.87 -2.23
CA GLY A 856 37.95 21.40 -3.18
C GLY A 856 37.74 21.04 -4.65
N VAL A 857 36.72 20.24 -4.98
CA VAL A 857 36.35 19.96 -6.37
C VAL A 857 35.22 20.90 -6.80
N SER A 858 35.53 21.85 -7.66
CA SER A 858 34.56 22.71 -8.34
C SER A 858 33.74 21.86 -9.33
N ALA A 859 32.45 21.75 -9.13
CA ALA A 859 31.60 21.07 -10.08
C ALA A 859 31.15 22.04 -11.16
N SER A 860 31.62 21.85 -12.39
CA SER A 860 31.03 22.45 -13.60
C SER A 860 30.06 21.45 -14.23
N PRO A 861 28.98 21.88 -14.88
CA PRO A 861 28.10 20.96 -15.61
C PRO A 861 28.88 20.08 -16.59
N GLY A 862 28.60 18.77 -16.61
CA GLY A 862 29.30 17.83 -17.50
C GLY A 862 30.72 17.39 -17.06
N SER A 863 31.20 17.84 -15.88
CA SER A 863 32.58 17.60 -15.49
C SER A 863 32.75 16.49 -14.43
N TYR A 864 31.68 16.05 -13.75
CA TYR A 864 31.78 15.06 -12.70
C TYR A 864 30.75 13.95 -12.87
N GLY A 865 31.27 12.78 -13.28
CA GLY A 865 30.44 11.62 -13.53
C GLY A 865 31.19 10.44 -14.08
N VAL A 866 30.47 9.37 -14.33
CA VAL A 866 31.00 8.12 -14.85
C VAL A 866 30.05 7.51 -15.89
N GLU A 867 30.64 6.65 -16.73
CA GLU A 867 29.88 5.69 -17.53
C GLU A 867 30.19 4.28 -17.04
N VAL A 868 29.15 3.52 -16.74
CA VAL A 868 29.24 2.14 -16.24
C VAL A 868 28.68 1.19 -17.28
N GLU A 869 29.47 0.22 -17.74
CA GLU A 869 29.03 -0.81 -18.69
C GLU A 869 28.47 -2.04 -17.94
N SER A 870 29.13 -2.46 -16.83
CA SER A 870 28.69 -3.61 -16.05
C SER A 870 29.28 -3.63 -14.64
N ILE A 871 28.57 -4.29 -13.72
CA ILE A 871 29.04 -4.66 -12.39
C ILE A 871 28.76 -6.15 -12.20
N VAL A 872 29.80 -6.95 -11.96
CA VAL A 872 29.64 -8.39 -11.76
C VAL A 872 30.39 -8.85 -10.50
N LEU A 873 29.79 -9.82 -9.80
CA LEU A 873 30.42 -10.51 -8.69
C LEU A 873 31.20 -11.72 -9.22
N ARG A 874 32.42 -11.93 -8.75
CA ARG A 874 33.32 -13.00 -9.21
C ARG A 874 33.76 -13.93 -8.09
N TRP A 875 34.11 -15.16 -8.52
CA TRP A 875 34.73 -16.21 -7.72
C TRP A 875 36.21 -16.37 -8.15
N ASN A 876 37.11 -16.64 -7.21
CA ASN A 876 38.49 -16.97 -7.52
C ASN A 876 38.58 -18.29 -8.29
N GLY A 877 39.01 -18.25 -9.52
CA GLY A 877 39.27 -19.42 -10.36
C GLY A 877 39.28 -19.02 -11.82
N ALA A 878 40.49 -18.70 -12.33
CA ALA A 878 40.86 -18.63 -13.74
C ALA A 878 39.98 -17.83 -14.71
N PHE A 879 40.40 -16.57 -14.99
CA PHE A 879 40.45 -16.16 -16.39
C PHE A 879 41.67 -15.23 -16.56
N THR A 880 42.68 -15.76 -17.15
CA THR A 880 43.70 -14.95 -17.87
C THR A 880 42.97 -14.16 -18.95
N SER A 881 43.20 -12.87 -18.96
CA SER A 881 42.72 -11.94 -19.95
C SER A 881 43.09 -12.38 -21.37
N GLY A 882 42.08 -12.91 -22.08
CA GLY A 882 42.07 -13.00 -23.52
C GLY A 882 40.91 -12.21 -24.07
N PRO A 883 41.00 -11.46 -25.16
CA PRO A 883 39.88 -10.79 -25.77
C PRO A 883 38.97 -11.82 -26.41
N GLY A 884 38.04 -12.34 -25.63
CA GLY A 884 36.99 -13.27 -26.07
C GLY A 884 35.82 -12.52 -26.64
N ARG A 885 35.48 -12.76 -27.86
CA ARG A 885 34.22 -12.36 -28.51
C ARG A 885 33.05 -12.78 -27.66
N PRO A 886 32.01 -11.94 -27.50
CA PRO A 886 30.76 -12.33 -26.83
C PRO A 886 30.10 -13.45 -27.65
N PRO A 887 29.44 -14.43 -27.00
CA PRO A 887 28.51 -15.30 -27.70
C PRO A 887 27.33 -14.47 -28.24
N MET A 888 26.98 -14.73 -29.49
CA MET A 888 25.84 -14.09 -30.18
C MET A 888 24.54 -14.37 -29.49
#